data_8929a52f6e11b356fe8d552301322d04
#
_entry.id   8929a52f6e11b356fe8d552301322d04
#
_cell.length_a   1.000
_cell.length_b   1.000
_cell.length_c   1.000
_cell.angle_alpha   90.00
_cell.angle_beta   90.00
_cell.angle_gamma   90.00
#
_symmetry.space_group_name_H-M   'P 1'
#
loop_
_entity.id
_entity.type
_entity.pdbx_description
1 polymer ?
#
loop_
_entity_poly.entity_id
_entity_poly.type
_entity_poly.pdbx_seq_one_letter_code
_entity_poly.pdbx_strand_id
1 'polypeptide(L)'
;ISSSGTPNLEEAIPILEKWFDDVHKQKEREQKQIEQQKSDNVSSQPNLENSETPEVKPSPNEEIKPKSPEISTQELINQKINEIKRQEQNNISFNQKEETDDGGSKVQNIFNKLKNIKLKTPSFGKKDSTSPKLNFDKNKVKEKFNNFLKSRLGKKTAQGEEIVGVEITNKEIRLAQISSNKANQWVLDRFYTHAIDLPEDSAIIDHEKKVSEELNIALQKSKISTPNAAIAIPVTNAIIRVVTAPLMNDEELKKAVDTNSLWENLIQLTDNLDDYSIFHQVINRSSKENTMDILFVASKLADINNYTSIIKNSGLNPVIIDVKCFALKSAVDQINQISNKTEDTNFTAMLEFGLDENYVMILYNNNPIITDIFLRGQDRKILKESQDQEEKDALVRRFMTQVKQAVQDFETKYEKRVRNIKVVSNLPNVDDYLSSFRKSLVNTGFNLFDPFDGLKIPQQLENKITIENRSYFSTVVGLAFRKLDVFGYYKFVTAVKNINLLPNREGMIKQKKMKAFSDFAYKGVVGAVAGIYLILFALSFWNIYTYNNKLKVYDTVVAEHLAKQGEVAKFSKELKKMTTTLKLSNSLKSNKDLSYRVLAQIANSVPNRVKFDSVDYDGKRQVVITGIAAGDNDILQLIRNLQSKSYIAQASLSSMKMPRVQAGDQVMKGFKVFVKVKG
;
A
#
# COMPACT_ATOMS: atom_id res chain seq x y z
N ILE A 1 5.49 16.97 -23.19
CA ILE A 1 4.47 17.17 -24.23
C ILE A 1 4.56 18.64 -24.57
N SER A 2 5.27 18.97 -25.67
CA SER A 2 5.24 20.32 -26.21
C SER A 2 3.81 20.58 -26.72
N SER A 3 3.14 21.60 -26.21
CA SER A 3 1.86 22.03 -26.72
C SER A 3 2.08 22.48 -28.19
N SER A 4 1.12 22.26 -29.07
CA SER A 4 1.17 22.73 -30.47
C SER A 4 1.33 24.23 -30.58
N GLY A 5 1.18 24.96 -29.47
CA GLY A 5 1.28 26.43 -29.41
C GLY A 5 0.08 27.17 -30.02
N THR A 6 -0.90 26.46 -30.56
CA THR A 6 -2.09 27.06 -31.17
C THR A 6 -3.35 26.76 -30.36
N PRO A 7 -4.25 27.72 -30.15
CA PRO A 7 -5.51 27.54 -29.46
C PRO A 7 -6.59 26.84 -30.30
N ASN A 8 -6.37 26.67 -31.62
CA ASN A 8 -7.33 26.08 -32.54
C ASN A 8 -7.00 24.61 -32.82
N LEU A 9 -7.98 23.73 -32.66
CA LEU A 9 -7.81 22.27 -32.80
C LEU A 9 -7.48 21.89 -34.27
N GLU A 10 -8.09 22.55 -35.26
CA GLU A 10 -7.86 22.26 -36.68
C GLU A 10 -6.45 22.62 -37.14
N GLU A 11 -5.82 23.63 -36.57
CA GLU A 11 -4.42 24.00 -36.83
C GLU A 11 -3.43 23.14 -36.03
N ALA A 12 -3.85 22.56 -34.92
CA ALA A 12 -3.00 21.72 -34.08
C ALA A 12 -2.82 20.30 -34.64
N ILE A 13 -3.81 19.76 -35.34
CA ILE A 13 -3.77 18.38 -35.85
C ILE A 13 -2.59 18.14 -36.82
N PRO A 14 -2.32 18.95 -37.84
CA PRO A 14 -1.19 18.73 -38.75
C PRO A 14 0.18 18.84 -38.05
N ILE A 15 0.28 19.70 -37.02
CA ILE A 15 1.52 19.87 -36.23
C ILE A 15 1.77 18.62 -35.39
N LEU A 16 0.74 18.05 -34.81
CA LEU A 16 0.81 16.82 -34.04
C LEU A 16 1.11 15.61 -34.91
N GLU A 17 0.51 15.47 -36.07
CA GLU A 17 0.78 14.41 -37.04
C GLU A 17 2.25 14.44 -37.50
N LYS A 18 2.77 15.61 -37.85
CA LYS A 18 4.17 15.76 -38.23
C LYS A 18 5.12 15.41 -37.09
N TRP A 19 4.79 15.82 -35.87
CA TRP A 19 5.59 15.45 -34.68
C TRP A 19 5.58 13.94 -34.41
N PHE A 20 4.43 13.27 -34.56
CA PHE A 20 4.32 11.82 -34.46
C PHE A 20 5.18 11.09 -35.50
N ASP A 21 5.14 11.56 -36.76
CA ASP A 21 5.97 11.00 -37.84
C ASP A 21 7.46 11.17 -37.58
N ASP A 22 7.87 12.32 -37.06
CA ASP A 22 9.27 12.58 -36.73
C ASP A 22 9.76 11.72 -35.57
N VAL A 23 8.94 11.51 -34.53
CA VAL A 23 9.26 10.60 -33.39
C VAL A 23 9.32 9.14 -33.85
N HIS A 24 8.45 8.71 -34.77
CA HIS A 24 8.49 7.36 -35.30
C HIS A 24 9.77 7.10 -36.11
N LYS A 25 10.16 8.04 -36.97
CA LYS A 25 11.41 7.97 -37.74
C LYS A 25 12.65 7.99 -36.85
N GLN A 26 12.59 8.69 -35.73
CA GLN A 26 13.70 8.70 -34.75
C GLN A 26 13.83 7.33 -34.07
N LYS A 27 12.74 6.72 -33.62
CA LYS A 27 12.75 5.38 -33.05
C LYS A 27 13.22 4.30 -34.01
N GLU A 28 12.83 4.38 -35.29
CA GLU A 28 13.35 3.46 -36.31
C GLU A 28 14.86 3.60 -36.54
N ARG A 29 15.40 4.82 -36.46
CA ARG A 29 16.86 5.04 -36.54
C ARG A 29 17.59 4.47 -35.33
N GLU A 30 17.06 4.66 -34.13
CA GLU A 30 17.61 4.11 -32.90
C GLU A 30 17.59 2.57 -32.91
N GLN A 31 16.49 1.95 -33.39
CA GLN A 31 16.43 0.49 -33.54
C GLN A 31 17.46 -0.06 -34.54
N LYS A 32 17.62 0.61 -35.68
CA LYS A 32 18.64 0.21 -36.67
C LYS A 32 20.06 0.37 -36.15
N GLN A 33 20.33 1.38 -35.31
CA GLN A 33 21.65 1.53 -34.67
C GLN A 33 21.93 0.43 -33.64
N ILE A 34 20.90 0.02 -32.88
CA ILE A 34 21.02 -1.10 -31.92
C ILE A 34 21.23 -2.44 -32.65
N GLU A 35 20.57 -2.63 -33.78
CA GLU A 35 20.78 -3.84 -34.61
C GLU A 35 22.18 -3.87 -35.26
N GLN A 36 22.70 -2.72 -35.73
CA GLN A 36 24.06 -2.61 -36.23
C GLN A 36 25.12 -2.87 -35.14
N GLN A 37 24.93 -2.31 -33.95
CA GLN A 37 25.84 -2.60 -32.81
C GLN A 37 25.81 -4.06 -32.35
N LYS A 38 24.69 -4.76 -32.54
CA LYS A 38 24.60 -6.21 -32.26
C LYS A 38 25.30 -7.05 -33.33
N SER A 39 25.29 -6.62 -34.59
CA SER A 39 26.00 -7.33 -35.67
C SER A 39 27.52 -7.15 -35.61
N ASP A 40 27.98 -5.98 -35.15
CA ASP A 40 29.41 -5.68 -35.04
C ASP A 40 30.06 -6.37 -33.81
N ASN A 41 29.29 -6.73 -32.79
CA ASN A 41 29.77 -7.49 -31.63
C ASN A 41 29.85 -9.01 -31.84
N VAL A 42 29.31 -9.53 -32.94
CA VAL A 42 29.38 -10.97 -33.27
C VAL A 42 30.63 -11.32 -34.09
N SER A 43 31.35 -10.32 -34.62
CA SER A 43 32.53 -10.53 -35.48
C SER A 43 33.90 -10.44 -34.77
N SER A 44 33.94 -10.36 -33.43
CA SER A 44 35.21 -10.24 -32.69
C SER A 44 35.32 -11.29 -31.60
N GLN A 45 35.53 -12.55 -31.97
CA GLN A 45 36.13 -13.55 -31.09
C GLN A 45 37.29 -14.20 -31.79
N PRO A 46 38.52 -14.23 -31.23
CA PRO A 46 39.65 -14.92 -31.81
C PRO A 46 39.62 -16.42 -31.52
N ASN A 47 39.91 -17.19 -32.56
CA ASN A 47 40.21 -18.61 -32.52
C ASN A 47 41.34 -18.93 -31.52
N LEU A 48 41.17 -19.99 -30.76
CA LEU A 48 42.26 -20.76 -30.17
C LEU A 48 42.00 -22.25 -30.43
N GLU A 49 42.92 -22.80 -31.23
CA GLU A 49 43.03 -24.18 -31.63
C GLU A 49 43.66 -25.07 -30.54
N ASN A 50 43.21 -26.34 -30.58
CA ASN A 50 43.95 -27.60 -30.32
C ASN A 50 44.59 -27.90 -28.96
N SER A 51 44.10 -28.97 -28.33
CA SER A 51 44.92 -30.14 -28.02
C SER A 51 44.06 -31.37 -27.61
N GLU A 52 44.09 -32.36 -28.44
CA GLU A 52 44.22 -33.80 -28.29
C GLU A 52 43.60 -34.57 -27.12
N THR A 53 42.82 -35.57 -27.56
CA THR A 53 42.27 -36.77 -26.92
C THR A 53 43.36 -37.72 -26.33
N PRO A 54 42.99 -38.72 -25.50
CA PRO A 54 42.84 -40.07 -26.08
C PRO A 54 41.61 -40.88 -25.62
N GLU A 55 41.26 -41.76 -26.57
CA GLU A 55 40.25 -42.81 -26.56
C GLU A 55 40.43 -43.87 -25.46
N VAL A 56 39.32 -44.48 -25.03
CA VAL A 56 39.21 -45.92 -24.74
C VAL A 56 37.81 -46.40 -25.10
N LYS A 57 37.74 -47.42 -25.91
CA LYS A 57 36.58 -48.23 -26.40
C LYS A 57 36.54 -49.57 -25.66
N PRO A 58 35.59 -50.52 -26.01
CA PRO A 58 34.19 -50.59 -25.55
C PRO A 58 33.75 -52.03 -25.12
N SER A 59 32.43 -52.16 -24.87
CA SER A 59 31.58 -53.38 -25.08
C SER A 59 31.11 -54.20 -23.88
N PRO A 60 30.06 -55.03 -24.03
CA PRO A 60 28.69 -54.78 -24.52
C PRO A 60 27.53 -55.43 -23.67
N ASN A 61 26.28 -55.22 -24.14
CA ASN A 61 25.01 -55.97 -23.89
C ASN A 61 24.28 -55.82 -22.53
N GLU A 62 23.04 -55.35 -22.57
CA GLU A 62 21.82 -56.08 -22.88
C GLU A 62 20.57 -55.16 -23.05
N GLU A 63 19.68 -55.63 -23.91
CA GLU A 63 18.40 -55.07 -24.34
C GLU A 63 17.39 -54.91 -23.21
N ILE A 64 16.49 -53.89 -23.33
CA ILE A 64 15.02 -54.02 -23.42
C ILE A 64 14.39 -52.63 -23.63
N LYS A 65 13.51 -52.53 -24.67
CA LYS A 65 12.63 -51.43 -25.05
C LYS A 65 11.41 -51.33 -24.14
N PRO A 66 10.54 -50.25 -24.18
CA PRO A 66 10.25 -49.33 -25.29
C PRO A 66 10.12 -47.83 -24.93
N LYS A 67 10.15 -47.05 -25.98
CA LYS A 67 10.12 -45.58 -26.11
C LYS A 67 8.86 -44.90 -25.61
N SER A 68 9.03 -43.80 -24.92
CA SER A 68 8.22 -42.60 -25.03
C SER A 68 9.13 -41.42 -25.46
N PRO A 69 8.62 -40.43 -26.22
CA PRO A 69 9.48 -39.46 -26.90
C PRO A 69 10.06 -38.45 -25.92
N GLU A 70 11.37 -38.38 -25.83
CA GLU A 70 12.10 -37.32 -25.16
C GLU A 70 11.94 -36.01 -25.95
N ILE A 71 11.20 -35.09 -25.42
CA ILE A 71 11.22 -33.70 -25.88
C ILE A 71 12.59 -33.14 -25.49
N SER A 72 13.33 -32.66 -26.47
CA SER A 72 14.68 -32.14 -26.23
C SER A 72 14.62 -30.95 -25.25
N THR A 73 15.63 -30.88 -24.40
CA THR A 73 15.77 -29.80 -23.40
C THR A 73 15.67 -28.41 -24.06
N GLN A 74 16.06 -28.32 -25.34
CA GLN A 74 16.01 -27.11 -26.16
C GLN A 74 14.56 -26.72 -26.50
N GLU A 75 13.67 -27.67 -26.73
CA GLU A 75 12.24 -27.40 -26.98
C GLU A 75 11.48 -26.96 -25.71
N LEU A 76 11.86 -27.55 -24.57
CA LEU A 76 11.29 -27.10 -23.26
C LEU A 76 11.75 -25.67 -22.89
N ILE A 77 13.00 -25.32 -23.20
CA ILE A 77 13.54 -23.97 -23.02
C ILE A 77 12.81 -23.00 -23.95
N ASN A 78 12.62 -23.36 -25.21
CA ASN A 78 11.92 -22.53 -26.19
C ASN A 78 10.42 -22.37 -25.85
N GLN A 79 9.77 -23.40 -25.32
CA GLN A 79 8.39 -23.27 -24.82
C GLN A 79 8.30 -22.34 -23.61
N LYS A 80 9.21 -22.44 -22.64
CA LYS A 80 9.27 -21.51 -21.50
C LYS A 80 9.58 -20.07 -21.91
N ILE A 81 10.49 -19.87 -22.86
CA ILE A 81 10.80 -18.52 -23.39
C ILE A 81 9.58 -17.93 -24.11
N ASN A 82 8.81 -18.74 -24.84
CA ASN A 82 7.60 -18.29 -25.50
C ASN A 82 6.42 -18.03 -24.52
N GLU A 83 6.33 -18.76 -23.43
CA GLU A 83 5.40 -18.47 -22.34
C GLU A 83 5.74 -17.17 -21.61
N ILE A 84 7.03 -16.95 -21.30
CA ILE A 84 7.50 -15.70 -20.70
C ILE A 84 7.24 -14.51 -21.62
N LYS A 85 7.53 -14.64 -22.92
CA LYS A 85 7.22 -13.59 -23.91
C LYS A 85 5.73 -13.31 -24.06
N ARG A 86 4.86 -14.31 -23.94
CA ARG A 86 3.40 -14.14 -23.92
C ARG A 86 2.91 -13.47 -22.63
N GLN A 87 3.53 -13.78 -21.49
CA GLN A 87 3.23 -13.12 -20.22
C GLN A 87 3.72 -11.67 -20.20
N GLU A 88 4.88 -11.39 -20.78
CA GLU A 88 5.39 -10.02 -20.96
C GLU A 88 4.52 -9.20 -21.93
N GLN A 89 4.09 -9.77 -23.06
CA GLN A 89 3.16 -9.08 -23.98
C GLN A 89 1.80 -8.81 -23.34
N ASN A 90 1.28 -9.70 -22.51
CA ASN A 90 0.05 -9.47 -21.77
C ASN A 90 0.23 -8.42 -20.66
N ASN A 91 1.39 -8.36 -20.02
CA ASN A 91 1.71 -7.32 -19.04
C ASN A 91 1.95 -5.94 -19.70
N ILE A 92 2.55 -5.92 -20.90
CA ILE A 92 2.76 -4.67 -21.66
C ILE A 92 1.41 -4.13 -22.17
N SER A 93 0.50 -5.00 -22.61
CA SER A 93 -0.85 -4.56 -23.03
C SER A 93 -1.73 -4.10 -21.86
N PHE A 94 -1.47 -4.60 -20.63
CA PHE A 94 -2.15 -4.14 -19.42
C PHE A 94 -1.60 -2.81 -18.93
N ASN A 95 -0.29 -2.57 -19.00
CA ASN A 95 0.33 -1.31 -18.61
C ASN A 95 0.09 -0.17 -19.61
N GLN A 96 -0.04 -0.46 -20.92
CA GLN A 96 -0.36 0.59 -21.91
C GLN A 96 -1.81 1.09 -21.85
N LYS A 97 -2.73 0.38 -21.18
CA LYS A 97 -4.10 0.86 -20.92
C LYS A 97 -4.27 1.68 -19.65
N GLU A 98 -3.30 1.67 -18.74
CA GLU A 98 -3.37 2.44 -17.48
C GLU A 98 -2.73 3.84 -17.56
N GLU A 99 -1.99 4.18 -18.61
CA GLU A 99 -1.34 5.50 -18.73
C GLU A 99 -2.20 6.61 -19.35
N THR A 100 -3.46 6.36 -19.72
CA THR A 100 -4.32 7.38 -20.33
C THR A 100 -5.64 7.63 -19.61
N ASP A 101 -5.74 7.43 -18.31
CA ASP A 101 -6.88 7.93 -17.55
C ASP A 101 -6.42 8.84 -16.40
N ASP A 102 -6.16 10.10 -16.77
CA ASP A 102 -5.94 11.22 -15.85
C ASP A 102 -7.23 11.49 -15.05
N GLY A 103 -7.42 10.68 -13.99
CA GLY A 103 -8.53 10.83 -13.05
C GLY A 103 -8.57 12.18 -12.33
N GLY A 104 -7.51 12.97 -12.41
CA GLY A 104 -7.45 14.34 -11.92
C GLY A 104 -8.26 15.31 -12.79
N SER A 105 -8.29 15.09 -14.10
CA SER A 105 -9.00 15.93 -15.06
C SER A 105 -10.52 15.74 -14.99
N LYS A 106 -11.01 14.52 -14.75
CA LYS A 106 -12.49 14.28 -14.66
C LYS A 106 -13.10 14.87 -13.40
N VAL A 107 -12.41 14.83 -12.26
CA VAL A 107 -12.88 15.46 -11.03
C VAL A 107 -12.83 16.98 -11.15
N GLN A 108 -11.80 17.54 -11.79
CA GLN A 108 -11.70 18.97 -12.09
C GLN A 108 -12.76 19.43 -13.08
N ASN A 109 -13.10 18.61 -14.08
CA ASN A 109 -14.17 18.88 -15.04
C ASN A 109 -15.57 18.81 -14.41
N ILE A 110 -15.81 17.91 -13.46
CA ILE A 110 -17.06 17.86 -12.68
C ILE A 110 -17.16 19.10 -11.77
N PHE A 111 -16.06 19.50 -11.12
CA PHE A 111 -16.01 20.74 -10.32
C PHE A 111 -16.20 22.00 -11.17
N ASN A 112 -15.65 22.04 -12.37
CA ASN A 112 -15.81 23.14 -13.30
C ASN A 112 -17.24 23.19 -13.92
N LYS A 113 -17.89 22.04 -14.15
CA LYS A 113 -19.31 21.98 -14.55
C LYS A 113 -20.25 22.40 -13.44
N LEU A 114 -19.97 22.03 -12.19
CA LEU A 114 -20.73 22.52 -11.01
C LEU A 114 -20.57 24.03 -10.78
N LYS A 115 -19.44 24.61 -11.21
CA LYS A 115 -19.18 26.06 -11.10
C LYS A 115 -20.03 26.90 -12.05
N ASN A 116 -20.55 26.30 -13.13
CA ASN A 116 -21.32 26.98 -14.18
C ASN A 116 -22.84 26.77 -14.08
N ILE A 117 -23.32 26.07 -13.05
CA ILE A 117 -24.75 25.97 -12.77
C ILE A 117 -25.19 27.29 -12.10
N LYS A 118 -25.60 28.25 -12.92
CA LYS A 118 -26.37 29.42 -12.46
C LYS A 118 -27.75 28.94 -12.03
N LEU A 119 -27.94 28.69 -10.76
CA LEU A 119 -29.27 28.56 -10.16
C LEU A 119 -29.99 29.90 -10.37
N LYS A 120 -30.94 29.95 -11.30
CA LYS A 120 -31.92 31.05 -11.37
C LYS A 120 -32.76 30.98 -10.11
N THR A 121 -32.47 31.86 -9.18
CA THR A 121 -33.39 32.12 -8.07
C THR A 121 -34.64 32.80 -8.61
N PRO A 122 -35.85 32.39 -8.21
CA PRO A 122 -37.06 33.12 -8.55
C PRO A 122 -37.01 34.51 -7.89
N SER A 123 -37.21 35.56 -8.70
CA SER A 123 -37.26 36.94 -8.22
C SER A 123 -38.52 37.15 -7.41
N PHE A 124 -38.40 37.32 -6.10
CA PHE A 124 -39.41 37.95 -5.29
C PHE A 124 -39.00 39.39 -4.98
N GLY A 125 -39.93 40.28 -5.22
CA GLY A 125 -40.07 41.70 -5.08
C GLY A 125 -39.00 42.49 -4.29
N LYS A 126 -38.67 43.63 -4.87
CA LYS A 126 -37.85 44.71 -4.26
C LYS A 126 -38.29 45.08 -2.86
N LYS A 127 -37.37 45.06 -1.93
CA LYS A 127 -37.26 46.00 -0.82
C LYS A 127 -35.82 46.27 -0.50
N ASP A 128 -35.42 47.50 -0.51
CA ASP A 128 -34.11 48.03 -0.14
C ASP A 128 -33.71 47.61 1.27
N SER A 129 -32.57 46.96 1.41
CA SER A 129 -31.82 46.98 2.66
C SER A 129 -30.35 46.63 2.36
N THR A 130 -29.49 47.53 2.74
CA THR A 130 -28.02 47.42 2.79
C THR A 130 -27.61 46.15 3.56
N SER A 131 -27.18 45.13 2.82
CA SER A 131 -26.53 43.94 3.41
C SER A 131 -25.02 44.03 3.24
N PRO A 132 -24.22 43.69 4.28
CA PRO A 132 -22.78 43.73 4.20
C PRO A 132 -22.28 42.68 3.20
N LYS A 133 -21.43 43.10 2.25
CA LYS A 133 -20.73 42.20 1.33
C LYS A 133 -19.87 41.26 2.15
N LEU A 134 -20.32 40.03 2.34
CA LEU A 134 -19.50 38.93 2.84
C LEU A 134 -18.40 38.62 1.77
N ASN A 135 -17.21 39.12 2.04
CA ASN A 135 -16.02 38.73 1.28
C ASN A 135 -15.71 37.26 1.58
N PHE A 136 -16.20 36.37 0.74
CA PHE A 136 -15.87 34.96 0.80
C PHE A 136 -14.45 34.77 0.27
N ASP A 137 -13.49 34.65 1.20
CA ASP A 137 -12.13 34.26 0.89
C ASP A 137 -12.12 32.78 0.47
N LYS A 138 -12.13 32.55 -0.85
CA LYS A 138 -12.20 31.22 -1.48
C LYS A 138 -11.06 30.31 -1.02
N ASN A 139 -9.91 30.87 -0.65
CA ASN A 139 -8.75 30.11 -0.22
C ASN A 139 -8.95 29.58 1.23
N LYS A 140 -9.49 30.40 2.12
CA LYS A 140 -9.83 29.96 3.50
C LYS A 140 -10.95 28.92 3.54
N VAL A 141 -11.93 29.01 2.63
CA VAL A 141 -12.99 28.00 2.52
C VAL A 141 -12.45 26.68 1.98
N LYS A 142 -11.57 26.73 0.96
CA LYS A 142 -10.89 25.56 0.39
C LYS A 142 -9.98 24.89 1.42
N GLU A 143 -9.29 25.67 2.22
CA GLU A 143 -8.42 25.16 3.27
C GLU A 143 -9.22 24.53 4.43
N LYS A 144 -10.28 25.16 4.90
CA LYS A 144 -11.19 24.59 5.90
C LYS A 144 -11.88 23.33 5.39
N PHE A 145 -12.30 23.29 4.14
CA PHE A 145 -12.90 22.11 3.51
C PHE A 145 -11.88 20.97 3.36
N ASN A 146 -10.67 21.27 2.94
CA ASN A 146 -9.58 20.28 2.87
C ASN A 146 -9.22 19.75 4.27
N ASN A 147 -9.18 20.61 5.28
CA ASN A 147 -8.90 20.18 6.65
C ASN A 147 -10.05 19.37 7.25
N PHE A 148 -11.30 19.70 6.92
CA PHE A 148 -12.48 18.91 7.29
C PHE A 148 -12.50 17.54 6.60
N LEU A 149 -12.21 17.50 5.30
CA LEU A 149 -12.08 16.23 4.56
C LEU A 149 -10.94 15.38 5.12
N LYS A 150 -9.77 15.96 5.35
CA LYS A 150 -8.63 15.26 5.96
C LYS A 150 -8.96 14.71 7.35
N SER A 151 -9.67 15.46 8.17
CA SER A 151 -10.04 15.02 9.53
C SER A 151 -11.08 13.89 9.54
N ARG A 152 -12.05 13.91 8.64
CA ARG A 152 -13.08 12.87 8.55
C ARG A 152 -12.62 11.62 7.80
N LEU A 153 -11.88 11.78 6.70
CA LEU A 153 -11.32 10.66 5.96
C LEU A 153 -10.19 10.01 6.76
N GLY A 154 -9.32 10.80 7.40
CA GLY A 154 -8.25 10.28 8.25
C GLY A 154 -8.75 9.45 9.44
N LYS A 155 -9.84 9.88 10.10
CA LYS A 155 -10.43 9.10 11.21
C LYS A 155 -11.02 7.76 10.78
N LYS A 156 -11.56 7.66 9.55
CA LYS A 156 -12.12 6.39 9.03
C LYS A 156 -11.06 5.46 8.48
N THR A 157 -10.00 5.99 7.89
CA THR A 157 -8.87 5.18 7.40
C THR A 157 -7.98 4.71 8.54
N ALA A 158 -7.86 5.47 9.64
CA ALA A 158 -7.09 5.06 10.81
C ALA A 158 -7.57 3.73 11.43
N GLN A 159 -8.86 3.39 11.30
CA GLN A 159 -9.40 2.09 11.74
C GLN A 159 -9.06 0.91 10.81
N GLY A 160 -8.68 1.18 9.55
CA GLY A 160 -8.28 0.15 8.57
C GLY A 160 -6.78 0.11 8.28
N GLU A 161 -5.98 0.93 8.97
CA GLU A 161 -4.54 1.07 8.79
C GLU A 161 -3.73 0.37 9.89
N GLU A 162 -4.36 -0.50 10.66
CA GLU A 162 -3.65 -1.32 11.63
C GLU A 162 -2.63 -2.19 10.93
N ILE A 163 -1.44 -2.24 11.51
CA ILE A 163 -0.30 -2.99 10.97
C ILE A 163 0.16 -3.97 12.03
N VAL A 164 0.47 -5.19 11.61
CA VAL A 164 1.22 -6.12 12.44
C VAL A 164 2.71 -5.88 12.22
N GLY A 165 3.44 -5.66 13.31
CA GLY A 165 4.90 -5.73 13.32
C GLY A 165 5.33 -7.19 13.21
N VAL A 166 6.19 -7.50 12.26
CA VAL A 166 6.76 -8.83 12.05
C VAL A 166 8.27 -8.72 12.17
N GLU A 167 8.85 -9.40 13.13
CA GLU A 167 10.30 -9.55 13.26
C GLU A 167 10.64 -11.02 13.12
N ILE A 168 11.61 -11.32 12.25
CA ILE A 168 12.06 -12.66 11.94
C ILE A 168 13.54 -12.74 12.33
N THR A 169 13.89 -13.71 13.14
CA THR A 169 15.26 -14.06 13.47
C THR A 169 15.51 -15.53 13.13
N ASN A 170 16.75 -16.00 13.22
CA ASN A 170 17.05 -17.41 12.95
C ASN A 170 16.44 -18.35 14.00
N LYS A 171 16.02 -17.86 15.16
CA LYS A 171 15.48 -18.66 16.27
C LYS A 171 13.98 -18.51 16.45
N GLU A 172 13.41 -17.36 16.08
CA GLU A 172 11.99 -17.11 16.33
C GLU A 172 11.41 -16.04 15.43
N ILE A 173 10.10 -16.11 15.27
CA ILE A 173 9.24 -15.10 14.64
C ILE A 173 8.46 -14.41 15.74
N ARG A 174 8.50 -13.09 15.77
CA ARG A 174 7.77 -12.24 16.72
C ARG A 174 6.73 -11.41 16.01
N LEU A 175 5.55 -11.38 16.60
CA LEU A 175 4.41 -10.65 16.06
C LEU A 175 3.85 -9.72 17.13
N ALA A 176 3.64 -8.46 16.79
CA ALA A 176 2.97 -7.50 17.67
C ALA A 176 1.95 -6.68 16.89
N GLN A 177 0.79 -6.43 17.49
CA GLN A 177 -0.22 -5.51 16.99
C GLN A 177 -0.57 -4.53 18.08
N ILE A 178 -0.48 -3.22 17.76
CA ILE A 178 -0.72 -2.12 18.70
C ILE A 178 -1.74 -1.18 18.10
N SER A 179 -2.77 -0.86 18.88
CA SER A 179 -3.80 0.11 18.49
C SER A 179 -3.95 1.23 19.53
N SER A 180 -4.70 2.26 19.19
CA SER A 180 -5.15 3.25 20.16
C SER A 180 -6.62 3.03 20.49
N ASN A 181 -6.96 2.97 21.78
CA ASN A 181 -8.33 2.85 22.23
C ASN A 181 -9.09 4.18 22.10
N LYS A 182 -10.40 4.16 22.42
CA LYS A 182 -11.25 5.35 22.35
C LYS A 182 -10.80 6.50 23.29
N ALA A 183 -10.01 6.20 24.30
CA ALA A 183 -9.42 7.17 25.23
C ALA A 183 -8.04 7.66 24.77
N ASN A 184 -7.64 7.40 23.53
CA ASN A 184 -6.32 7.70 22.97
C ASN A 184 -5.13 7.05 23.72
N GLN A 185 -5.38 5.98 24.47
CA GLN A 185 -4.33 5.21 25.10
C GLN A 185 -3.86 4.12 24.13
N TRP A 186 -2.56 3.91 24.07
CA TRP A 186 -1.96 2.84 23.29
C TRP A 186 -2.11 1.50 24.01
N VAL A 187 -2.57 0.50 23.27
CA VAL A 187 -2.88 -0.85 23.78
C VAL A 187 -2.13 -1.86 22.95
N LEU A 188 -1.49 -2.81 23.61
CA LEU A 188 -0.92 -4.00 22.98
C LEU A 188 -2.05 -5.01 22.71
N ASP A 189 -2.61 -5.03 21.51
CA ASP A 189 -3.78 -5.88 21.19
C ASP A 189 -3.41 -7.35 21.07
N ARG A 190 -2.28 -7.63 20.42
CA ARG A 190 -1.77 -8.99 20.17
C ARG A 190 -0.25 -9.00 20.29
N PHE A 191 0.24 -10.06 20.87
CA PHE A 191 1.67 -10.35 20.96
C PHE A 191 1.89 -11.86 20.93
N TYR A 192 2.81 -12.32 20.07
CA TYR A 192 3.08 -13.73 19.92
C TYR A 192 4.53 -13.97 19.48
N THR A 193 5.19 -14.93 20.08
CA THR A 193 6.49 -15.46 19.67
C THR A 193 6.33 -16.90 19.22
N HIS A 194 6.94 -17.23 18.09
CA HIS A 194 6.95 -18.55 17.50
C HIS A 194 8.37 -19.00 17.25
N ALA A 195 8.78 -20.09 17.87
CA ALA A 195 10.11 -20.66 17.68
C ALA A 195 10.26 -21.20 16.25
N ILE A 196 11.37 -20.87 15.62
CA ILE A 196 11.80 -21.38 14.32
C ILE A 196 13.25 -21.85 14.46
N ASP A 197 13.60 -22.92 13.76
CA ASP A 197 14.94 -23.47 13.76
C ASP A 197 15.57 -23.26 12.36
N LEU A 198 16.34 -22.18 12.23
CA LEU A 198 17.17 -21.91 11.05
C LEU A 198 18.65 -22.04 11.43
N PRO A 199 19.52 -22.41 10.49
CA PRO A 199 20.96 -22.40 10.73
C PRO A 199 21.45 -21.02 11.14
N GLU A 200 22.28 -20.94 12.18
CA GLU A 200 22.71 -19.67 12.79
C GLU A 200 23.47 -18.75 11.83
N ASP A 201 24.24 -19.33 10.91
CA ASP A 201 25.08 -18.58 9.96
C ASP A 201 24.40 -18.37 8.59
N SER A 202 23.11 -18.70 8.46
CA SER A 202 22.37 -18.52 7.20
C SER A 202 21.53 -17.25 7.19
N ALA A 203 21.40 -16.64 6.03
CA ALA A 203 20.49 -15.51 5.88
C ALA A 203 19.02 -16.00 5.87
N ILE A 204 18.13 -15.24 6.50
CA ILE A 204 16.68 -15.54 6.58
C ILE A 204 16.11 -15.73 5.16
N ILE A 205 16.59 -14.93 4.20
CA ILE A 205 16.14 -14.94 2.81
C ILE A 205 16.48 -16.24 2.07
N ASP A 206 17.48 -16.99 2.52
CA ASP A 206 17.86 -18.28 1.92
C ASP A 206 16.85 -19.39 2.27
N HIS A 207 15.99 -19.15 3.25
CA HIS A 207 14.99 -20.10 3.76
C HIS A 207 13.55 -19.61 3.56
N GLU A 208 13.29 -18.85 2.48
CA GLU A 208 12.00 -18.19 2.20
C GLU A 208 10.80 -19.10 2.43
N LYS A 209 10.82 -20.31 1.89
CA LYS A 209 9.69 -21.24 2.00
C LYS A 209 9.40 -21.64 3.44
N LYS A 210 10.43 -22.09 4.17
CA LYS A 210 10.29 -22.51 5.58
C LYS A 210 9.81 -21.35 6.44
N VAL A 211 10.42 -20.18 6.26
CA VAL A 211 10.05 -18.97 7.04
C VAL A 211 8.62 -18.56 6.75
N SER A 212 8.16 -18.62 5.51
CA SER A 212 6.78 -18.28 5.12
C SER A 212 5.76 -19.25 5.73
N GLU A 213 6.06 -20.55 5.75
CA GLU A 213 5.22 -21.58 6.36
C GLU A 213 5.14 -21.39 7.88
N GLU A 214 6.25 -21.17 8.56
CA GLU A 214 6.30 -20.93 10.00
C GLU A 214 5.62 -19.60 10.39
N LEU A 215 5.77 -18.57 9.58
CA LEU A 215 5.07 -17.31 9.78
C LEU A 215 3.54 -17.49 9.64
N ASN A 216 3.08 -18.30 8.68
CA ASN A 216 1.67 -18.61 8.53
C ASN A 216 1.12 -19.33 9.78
N ILE A 217 1.88 -20.30 10.31
CA ILE A 217 1.54 -21.00 11.57
C ILE A 217 1.47 -20.00 12.74
N ALA A 218 2.44 -19.09 12.84
CA ALA A 218 2.48 -18.05 13.86
C ALA A 218 1.25 -17.14 13.79
N LEU A 219 0.85 -16.74 12.57
CA LEU A 219 -0.33 -15.90 12.33
C LEU A 219 -1.62 -16.59 12.77
N GLN A 220 -1.79 -17.86 12.44
CA GLN A 220 -2.97 -18.64 12.88
C GLN A 220 -3.06 -18.73 14.41
N LYS A 221 -1.92 -18.95 15.09
CA LYS A 221 -1.88 -19.06 16.56
C LYS A 221 -2.02 -17.71 17.27
N SER A 222 -1.55 -16.62 16.66
CA SER A 222 -1.56 -15.27 17.26
C SER A 222 -2.93 -14.59 17.24
N LYS A 223 -3.85 -15.03 16.35
CA LYS A 223 -5.17 -14.41 16.12
C LYS A 223 -5.05 -12.92 15.71
N ILE A 224 -4.03 -12.58 14.95
CA ILE A 224 -3.86 -11.23 14.40
C ILE A 224 -5.02 -10.92 13.44
N SER A 225 -5.53 -9.70 13.53
CA SER A 225 -6.75 -9.28 12.82
C SER A 225 -6.46 -8.47 11.55
N THR A 226 -5.25 -7.89 11.43
CA THR A 226 -4.88 -7.06 10.29
C THR A 226 -4.13 -7.87 9.22
N PRO A 227 -4.45 -7.65 7.94
CA PRO A 227 -3.68 -8.26 6.86
C PRO A 227 -2.40 -7.48 6.51
N ASN A 228 -2.23 -6.25 7.03
CA ASN A 228 -1.09 -5.41 6.68
C ASN A 228 0.08 -5.66 7.62
N ALA A 229 1.28 -5.85 7.05
CA ALA A 229 2.49 -6.13 7.80
C ALA A 229 3.57 -5.05 7.61
N ALA A 230 4.29 -4.74 8.68
CA ALA A 230 5.56 -4.06 8.65
C ALA A 230 6.66 -5.03 9.08
N ILE A 231 7.76 -5.07 8.32
CA ILE A 231 8.95 -5.86 8.60
C ILE A 231 10.18 -4.96 8.59
N ALA A 232 11.24 -5.36 9.29
CA ALA A 232 12.53 -4.68 9.22
C ALA A 232 13.58 -5.60 8.63
N ILE A 233 14.45 -5.03 7.77
CA ILE A 233 15.67 -5.68 7.32
C ILE A 233 16.82 -5.37 8.29
N PRO A 234 17.86 -6.22 8.35
CA PRO A 234 19.06 -5.96 9.12
C PRO A 234 19.75 -4.64 8.70
N VAL A 235 20.44 -3.99 9.64
CA VAL A 235 21.19 -2.76 9.35
C VAL A 235 22.30 -3.01 8.33
N THR A 236 22.91 -4.20 8.37
CA THR A 236 23.97 -4.63 7.44
C THR A 236 23.49 -4.76 5.99
N ASN A 237 22.18 -4.91 5.76
CA ASN A 237 21.58 -4.99 4.42
C ASN A 237 21.14 -3.60 3.91
N ALA A 238 21.40 -2.54 4.67
CA ALA A 238 21.01 -1.19 4.29
C ALA A 238 22.23 -0.27 4.18
N ILE A 239 22.22 0.57 3.16
CA ILE A 239 23.17 1.68 3.00
C ILE A 239 22.48 2.91 3.57
N ILE A 240 23.01 3.45 4.66
CA ILE A 240 22.45 4.62 5.34
C ILE A 240 23.49 5.72 5.29
N ARG A 241 23.14 6.84 4.67
CA ARG A 241 24.02 8.01 4.52
C ARG A 241 23.23 9.30 4.68
N VAL A 242 23.86 10.31 5.21
CA VAL A 242 23.39 11.70 5.10
C VAL A 242 24.32 12.42 4.15
N VAL A 243 23.75 12.95 3.09
CA VAL A 243 24.48 13.64 2.02
C VAL A 243 24.07 15.09 1.98
N THR A 244 25.05 15.97 1.78
CA THR A 244 24.80 17.40 1.61
C THR A 244 24.73 17.73 0.13
N ALA A 245 23.60 18.29 -0.29
CA ALA A 245 23.30 18.70 -1.66
C ALA A 245 23.12 20.21 -1.74
N PRO A 246 23.21 20.83 -2.93
CA PRO A 246 22.80 22.20 -3.14
C PRO A 246 21.34 22.41 -2.73
N LEU A 247 21.00 23.61 -2.24
CA LEU A 247 19.62 23.92 -1.84
C LEU A 247 18.71 23.90 -3.06
N MET A 248 17.69 23.04 -3.02
CA MET A 248 16.69 22.87 -4.05
C MET A 248 15.29 23.01 -3.46
N ASN A 249 14.34 23.49 -4.25
CA ASN A 249 12.93 23.40 -3.90
C ASN A 249 12.41 21.95 -4.12
N ASP A 250 11.18 21.66 -3.65
CA ASP A 250 10.66 20.30 -3.69
C ASP A 250 10.44 19.75 -5.12
N GLU A 251 10.19 20.63 -6.10
CA GLU A 251 10.01 20.24 -7.50
C GLU A 251 11.35 19.95 -8.19
N GLU A 252 12.37 20.75 -7.90
CA GLU A 252 13.73 20.53 -8.38
C GLU A 252 14.33 19.26 -7.79
N LEU A 253 14.16 19.07 -6.48
CA LEU A 253 14.60 17.85 -5.81
C LEU A 253 13.92 16.62 -6.42
N LYS A 254 12.62 16.70 -6.65
CA LYS A 254 11.89 15.58 -7.27
C LYS A 254 12.45 15.23 -8.65
N LYS A 255 12.70 16.22 -9.49
CA LYS A 255 13.29 15.99 -10.82
C LYS A 255 14.68 15.37 -10.73
N ALA A 256 15.53 15.86 -9.83
CA ALA A 256 16.89 15.37 -9.63
C ALA A 256 16.90 13.92 -9.10
N VAL A 257 15.92 13.55 -8.30
CA VAL A 257 15.72 12.17 -7.82
C VAL A 257 15.15 11.27 -8.91
N ASP A 258 14.13 11.73 -9.63
CA ASP A 258 13.47 10.95 -10.70
C ASP A 258 14.43 10.61 -11.86
N THR A 259 15.47 11.43 -12.07
CA THR A 259 16.54 11.20 -13.08
C THR A 259 17.76 10.47 -12.53
N ASN A 260 17.77 10.05 -11.27
CA ASN A 260 18.93 9.47 -10.54
C ASN A 260 20.18 10.36 -10.49
N SER A 261 20.21 11.50 -11.17
CA SER A 261 21.37 12.38 -11.29
C SER A 261 21.89 12.90 -9.95
N LEU A 262 21.01 13.02 -8.97
CA LEU A 262 21.38 13.41 -7.61
C LEU A 262 22.25 12.35 -6.93
N TRP A 263 21.85 11.09 -7.05
CA TRP A 263 22.49 9.98 -6.35
C TRP A 263 23.80 9.55 -7.00
N GLU A 264 23.86 9.56 -8.32
CA GLU A 264 25.08 9.27 -9.08
C GLU A 264 26.24 10.18 -8.69
N ASN A 265 25.95 11.46 -8.40
CA ASN A 265 26.96 12.42 -8.02
C ASN A 265 27.33 12.39 -6.53
N LEU A 266 26.40 11.99 -5.64
CA LEU A 266 26.58 12.11 -4.19
C LEU A 266 26.90 10.77 -3.52
N ILE A 267 26.59 9.64 -4.14
CA ILE A 267 26.70 8.32 -3.53
C ILE A 267 27.42 7.38 -4.49
N GLN A 268 28.55 6.90 -4.07
CA GLN A 268 29.27 5.84 -4.78
C GLN A 268 28.72 4.49 -4.33
N LEU A 269 27.97 3.84 -5.19
CA LEU A 269 27.52 2.46 -5.03
C LEU A 269 28.39 1.53 -5.89
N THR A 270 28.50 0.28 -5.47
CA THR A 270 29.24 -0.75 -6.22
C THR A 270 28.46 -1.29 -7.41
N ASP A 271 27.12 -1.22 -7.32
CA ASP A 271 26.19 -1.75 -8.32
C ASP A 271 25.34 -0.60 -8.90
N ASN A 272 24.52 -0.86 -9.91
CA ASN A 272 23.62 0.13 -10.49
C ASN A 272 22.58 0.61 -9.47
N LEU A 273 22.23 1.89 -9.53
CA LEU A 273 21.18 2.47 -8.68
C LEU A 273 19.82 1.78 -8.86
N ASP A 274 19.54 1.27 -10.05
CA ASP A 274 18.29 0.56 -10.36
C ASP A 274 18.17 -0.79 -9.64
N ASP A 275 19.29 -1.34 -9.15
CA ASP A 275 19.33 -2.57 -8.36
C ASP A 275 18.97 -2.33 -6.88
N TYR A 276 18.70 -1.08 -6.52
CA TYR A 276 18.39 -0.70 -5.14
C TYR A 276 16.97 -0.14 -4.99
N SER A 277 16.34 -0.49 -3.89
CA SER A 277 15.20 0.26 -3.41
C SER A 277 15.69 1.43 -2.55
N ILE A 278 15.35 2.64 -2.95
CA ILE A 278 15.88 3.88 -2.34
C ILE A 278 14.75 4.63 -1.61
N PHE A 279 15.05 5.03 -0.39
CA PHE A 279 14.28 6.01 0.36
C PHE A 279 15.14 7.24 0.59
N HIS A 280 14.57 8.42 0.44
CA HIS A 280 15.24 9.69 0.75
C HIS A 280 14.31 10.63 1.52
N GLN A 281 14.91 11.47 2.34
CA GLN A 281 14.20 12.49 3.10
C GLN A 281 15.11 13.69 3.37
N VAL A 282 14.63 14.88 3.07
CA VAL A 282 15.33 16.13 3.50
C VAL A 282 15.20 16.26 5.01
N ILE A 283 16.32 16.31 5.70
CA ILE A 283 16.40 16.45 7.16
C ILE A 283 16.73 17.86 7.60
N ASN A 284 17.44 18.63 6.76
CA ASN A 284 17.80 20.00 7.06
C ASN A 284 17.87 20.82 5.76
N ARG A 285 17.58 22.12 5.83
CA ARG A 285 17.81 23.11 4.77
C ARG A 285 18.46 24.34 5.35
N SER A 286 19.67 24.67 4.89
CA SER A 286 20.44 25.84 5.28
C SER A 286 20.41 26.87 4.17
N SER A 287 19.57 27.91 4.31
CA SER A 287 19.56 29.03 3.37
C SER A 287 20.83 29.88 3.46
N LYS A 288 21.56 29.83 4.58
CA LYS A 288 22.83 30.59 4.77
C LYS A 288 23.97 29.98 3.96
N GLU A 289 24.02 28.63 3.93
CA GLU A 289 25.07 27.87 3.25
C GLU A 289 24.67 27.47 1.84
N ASN A 290 23.42 27.74 1.44
CA ASN A 290 22.81 27.30 0.18
C ASN A 290 22.89 25.79 -0.03
N THR A 291 22.70 25.03 1.07
CA THR A 291 22.79 23.58 1.10
C THR A 291 21.57 22.96 1.77
N MET A 292 21.38 21.69 1.53
CA MET A 292 20.42 20.86 2.26
C MET A 292 21.01 19.48 2.54
N ASP A 293 20.66 18.93 3.70
CA ASP A 293 21.04 17.60 4.09
C ASP A 293 19.90 16.62 3.79
N ILE A 294 20.24 15.53 3.12
CA ILE A 294 19.29 14.51 2.69
C ILE A 294 19.71 13.19 3.31
N LEU A 295 18.82 12.58 4.08
CA LEU A 295 18.95 11.21 4.49
C LEU A 295 18.68 10.31 3.28
N PHE A 296 19.64 9.47 2.96
CA PHE A 296 19.56 8.43 1.94
C PHE A 296 19.61 7.07 2.61
N VAL A 297 18.64 6.23 2.31
CA VAL A 297 18.56 4.84 2.77
C VAL A 297 18.29 3.95 1.58
N ALA A 298 19.13 2.98 1.34
CA ALA A 298 18.96 2.05 0.22
C ALA A 298 19.26 0.61 0.64
N SER A 299 18.60 -0.33 -0.02
CA SER A 299 18.88 -1.76 0.11
C SER A 299 18.72 -2.43 -1.24
N LYS A 300 19.42 -3.55 -1.46
CA LYS A 300 19.31 -4.30 -2.71
C LYS A 300 17.85 -4.71 -2.96
N LEU A 301 17.40 -4.45 -4.18
CA LEU A 301 16.02 -4.74 -4.57
C LEU A 301 15.72 -6.25 -4.49
N ALA A 302 16.72 -7.08 -4.72
CA ALA A 302 16.62 -8.54 -4.55
C ALA A 302 16.25 -8.91 -3.10
N ASP A 303 16.95 -8.34 -2.10
CA ASP A 303 16.68 -8.59 -0.69
C ASP A 303 15.28 -8.12 -0.32
N ILE A 304 14.91 -6.91 -0.74
CA ILE A 304 13.57 -6.35 -0.51
C ILE A 304 12.48 -7.24 -1.11
N ASN A 305 12.70 -7.77 -2.32
CA ASN A 305 11.76 -8.68 -2.97
C ASN A 305 11.64 -10.00 -2.21
N ASN A 306 12.74 -10.57 -1.70
CA ASN A 306 12.73 -11.80 -0.91
C ASN A 306 11.94 -11.62 0.39
N TYR A 307 12.19 -10.55 1.15
CA TYR A 307 11.39 -10.24 2.35
C TYR A 307 9.91 -9.99 2.01
N THR A 308 9.65 -9.32 0.89
CA THR A 308 8.28 -9.10 0.39
C THR A 308 7.58 -10.42 0.07
N SER A 309 8.30 -11.36 -0.54
CA SER A 309 7.79 -12.70 -0.89
C SER A 309 7.47 -13.51 0.37
N ILE A 310 8.36 -13.52 1.37
CA ILE A 310 8.12 -14.18 2.66
C ILE A 310 6.79 -13.71 3.27
N ILE A 311 6.57 -12.40 3.33
CA ILE A 311 5.36 -11.82 3.91
C ILE A 311 4.12 -12.16 3.06
N LYS A 312 4.20 -12.08 1.73
CA LYS A 312 3.07 -12.42 0.84
C LYS A 312 2.71 -13.89 0.90
N ASN A 313 3.71 -14.76 0.89
CA ASN A 313 3.50 -16.21 0.91
C ASN A 313 2.92 -16.70 2.25
N SER A 314 3.13 -15.95 3.34
CA SER A 314 2.46 -16.19 4.62
C SER A 314 1.00 -15.70 4.69
N GLY A 315 0.50 -15.02 3.64
CA GLY A 315 -0.87 -14.49 3.56
C GLY A 315 -1.03 -13.05 4.05
N LEU A 316 0.06 -12.36 4.38
CA LEU A 316 0.05 -10.95 4.76
C LEU A 316 0.35 -10.04 3.55
N ASN A 317 -0.09 -8.80 3.66
CA ASN A 317 0.22 -7.75 2.70
C ASN A 317 1.37 -6.88 3.23
N PRO A 318 2.59 -6.93 2.66
CA PRO A 318 3.68 -6.07 3.07
C PRO A 318 3.37 -4.62 2.71
N VAL A 319 3.31 -3.74 3.70
CA VAL A 319 3.03 -2.31 3.48
C VAL A 319 4.20 -1.43 3.88
N ILE A 320 5.07 -1.92 4.77
CA ILE A 320 6.27 -1.21 5.21
C ILE A 320 7.42 -2.21 5.29
N ILE A 321 8.54 -1.86 4.64
CA ILE A 321 9.85 -2.48 4.85
C ILE A 321 10.76 -1.40 5.43
N ASP A 322 11.07 -1.54 6.71
CA ASP A 322 11.92 -0.63 7.47
C ASP A 322 13.34 -1.18 7.61
N VAL A 323 14.25 -0.43 8.17
CA VAL A 323 15.53 -0.93 8.66
C VAL A 323 15.47 -1.05 10.19
N LYS A 324 16.06 -2.09 10.75
CA LYS A 324 15.95 -2.44 12.17
C LYS A 324 16.26 -1.28 13.12
N CYS A 325 17.33 -0.52 12.86
CA CYS A 325 17.69 0.65 13.68
C CYS A 325 16.60 1.74 13.71
N PHE A 326 15.86 1.93 12.62
CA PHE A 326 14.76 2.91 12.57
C PHE A 326 13.45 2.36 13.17
N ALA A 327 13.22 1.06 13.08
CA ALA A 327 12.15 0.41 13.82
C ALA A 327 12.37 0.57 15.33
N LEU A 328 13.58 0.30 15.81
CA LEU A 328 14.03 0.56 17.18
C LEU A 328 13.81 2.01 17.61
N LYS A 329 14.26 2.95 16.78
CA LYS A 329 14.05 4.38 17.01
C LYS A 329 12.55 4.70 17.13
N SER A 330 11.71 4.12 16.28
CA SER A 330 10.26 4.30 16.35
C SER A 330 9.69 3.84 17.69
N ALA A 331 10.17 2.71 18.24
CA ALA A 331 9.79 2.26 19.57
C ALA A 331 10.18 3.28 20.65
N VAL A 332 11.44 3.74 20.63
CA VAL A 332 11.94 4.71 21.60
C VAL A 332 11.14 6.00 21.58
N ASP A 333 10.88 6.56 20.40
CA ASP A 333 10.11 7.80 20.26
C ASP A 333 8.68 7.68 20.76
N GLN A 334 8.00 6.59 20.39
CA GLN A 334 6.61 6.38 20.79
C GLN A 334 6.50 6.13 22.30
N ILE A 335 7.39 5.33 22.87
CA ILE A 335 7.40 5.05 24.30
C ILE A 335 7.74 6.31 25.10
N ASN A 336 8.70 7.11 24.67
CA ASN A 336 8.99 8.40 25.32
C ASN A 336 7.77 9.34 25.30
N GLN A 337 7.04 9.37 24.17
CA GLN A 337 5.83 10.18 24.04
C GLN A 337 4.69 9.64 24.93
N ILE A 338 4.53 8.33 25.03
CA ILE A 338 3.47 7.68 25.82
C ILE A 338 3.76 7.90 27.32
N SER A 339 5.02 7.72 27.73
CA SER A 339 5.45 7.82 29.13
C SER A 339 5.64 9.29 29.59
N ASN A 340 5.32 10.28 28.73
CA ASN A 340 5.52 11.73 29.00
C ASN A 340 6.93 12.06 29.50
N LYS A 341 7.95 11.29 29.07
CA LYS A 341 9.33 11.60 29.38
C LYS A 341 9.77 12.81 28.56
N THR A 342 10.15 13.88 29.20
CA THR A 342 10.71 15.10 28.61
C THR A 342 12.16 14.89 28.20
N GLU A 343 12.41 13.90 27.32
CA GLU A 343 13.70 13.73 26.68
C GLU A 343 13.82 14.70 25.51
N ASP A 344 15.05 15.14 25.23
CA ASP A 344 15.32 15.96 24.05
C ASP A 344 14.94 15.19 22.80
N THR A 345 13.81 15.55 22.18
CA THR A 345 13.28 14.86 20.98
C THR A 345 14.23 14.93 19.78
N ASN A 346 15.19 15.87 19.81
CA ASN A 346 16.19 16.05 18.77
C ASN A 346 17.45 15.22 19.00
N PHE A 347 17.54 14.53 20.15
CA PHE A 347 18.69 13.72 20.51
C PHE A 347 18.28 12.38 21.08
N THR A 348 18.74 11.31 20.48
CA THR A 348 18.52 9.94 20.96
C THR A 348 19.77 9.11 20.68
N ALA A 349 20.32 8.45 21.71
CA ALA A 349 21.41 7.52 21.56
C ALA A 349 20.94 6.10 21.95
N MET A 350 21.23 5.13 21.09
CA MET A 350 20.87 3.73 21.24
C MET A 350 22.08 2.85 20.97
N LEU A 351 22.17 1.76 21.69
CA LEU A 351 23.14 0.69 21.48
C LEU A 351 22.43 -0.63 21.32
N GLU A 352 22.59 -1.28 20.20
CA GLU A 352 22.25 -2.68 20.05
C GLU A 352 23.47 -3.53 20.41
N PHE A 353 23.28 -4.44 21.37
CA PHE A 353 24.31 -5.36 21.86
C PHE A 353 23.77 -6.76 21.91
N GLY A 354 24.28 -7.65 21.06
CA GLY A 354 23.75 -9.00 20.99
C GLY A 354 24.54 -9.94 20.08
N LEU A 355 23.92 -11.07 19.80
CA LEU A 355 24.52 -12.11 18.95
C LEU A 355 24.44 -11.80 17.46
N ASP A 356 23.40 -11.07 17.04
CA ASP A 356 23.11 -10.88 15.62
C ASP A 356 23.75 -9.58 15.07
N GLU A 357 23.31 -8.45 15.60
CA GLU A 357 23.78 -7.13 15.17
C GLU A 357 24.29 -6.33 16.37
N ASN A 358 25.30 -5.50 16.13
CA ASN A 358 25.90 -4.65 17.14
C ASN A 358 26.23 -3.30 16.52
N TYR A 359 25.59 -2.25 16.98
CA TYR A 359 25.84 -0.88 16.51
C TYR A 359 25.45 0.15 17.55
N VAL A 360 26.09 1.32 17.46
CA VAL A 360 25.65 2.54 18.13
C VAL A 360 24.92 3.40 17.11
N MET A 361 23.72 3.83 17.43
CA MET A 361 22.99 4.83 16.66
C MET A 361 22.79 6.07 17.50
N ILE A 362 23.28 7.20 17.02
CA ILE A 362 23.04 8.52 17.61
C ILE A 362 22.24 9.33 16.61
N LEU A 363 21.02 9.69 16.99
CA LEU A 363 20.21 10.64 16.23
C LEU A 363 20.38 12.03 16.83
N TYR A 364 20.84 12.96 16.02
CA TYR A 364 20.97 14.35 16.41
C TYR A 364 20.42 15.27 15.32
N ASN A 365 19.44 16.12 15.66
CA ASN A 365 18.78 17.02 14.71
C ASN A 365 18.29 16.31 13.45
N ASN A 366 17.66 15.16 13.62
CA ASN A 366 17.17 14.27 12.55
C ASN A 366 18.28 13.62 11.68
N ASN A 367 19.55 13.80 12.02
CA ASN A 367 20.68 13.15 11.36
C ASN A 367 21.03 11.85 12.10
N PRO A 368 20.77 10.66 11.52
CA PRO A 368 21.16 9.39 12.11
C PRO A 368 22.65 9.11 11.82
N ILE A 369 23.41 8.94 12.88
CA ILE A 369 24.82 8.55 12.83
C ILE A 369 24.87 7.13 13.38
N ILE A 370 25.18 6.17 12.50
CA ILE A 370 25.24 4.74 12.83
C ILE A 370 26.68 4.29 12.70
N THR A 371 27.19 3.69 13.76
CA THR A 371 28.52 3.11 13.81
C THR A 371 28.40 1.63 14.17
N ASP A 372 28.79 0.77 13.24
CA ASP A 372 28.81 -0.67 13.47
C ASP A 372 29.91 -1.01 14.49
N ILE A 373 29.59 -1.90 15.40
CA ILE A 373 30.51 -2.42 16.41
C ILE A 373 30.84 -3.87 16.04
N PHE A 374 32.07 -4.10 15.70
CA PHE A 374 32.51 -5.40 15.22
C PHE A 374 32.71 -6.39 16.37
N LEU A 375 32.00 -7.51 16.28
CA LEU A 375 32.22 -8.69 17.11
C LEU A 375 32.83 -9.82 16.25
N ARG A 376 33.93 -10.36 16.72
CA ARG A 376 34.57 -11.53 16.10
C ARG A 376 33.71 -12.81 16.33
N GLY A 377 33.87 -13.81 15.49
CA GLY A 377 33.17 -15.09 15.68
C GLY A 377 33.46 -15.74 17.05
N GLN A 378 34.67 -15.57 17.59
CA GLN A 378 35.02 -16.00 18.96
C GLN A 378 34.27 -15.21 20.03
N ASP A 379 34.09 -13.92 19.84
CA ASP A 379 33.36 -13.07 20.80
C ASP A 379 31.88 -13.47 20.87
N ARG A 380 31.27 -13.87 19.74
CA ARG A 380 29.90 -14.42 19.70
C ARG A 380 29.78 -15.75 20.46
N LYS A 381 30.78 -16.62 20.34
CA LYS A 381 30.83 -17.87 21.13
C LYS A 381 30.94 -17.60 22.64
N ILE A 382 31.78 -16.64 23.02
CA ILE A 382 31.91 -16.21 24.43
C ILE A 382 30.57 -15.69 24.98
N LEU A 383 29.89 -14.83 24.22
CA LEU A 383 28.57 -14.31 24.60
C LEU A 383 27.51 -15.41 24.77
N LYS A 384 27.60 -16.49 23.99
CA LYS A 384 26.63 -17.57 23.96
C LYS A 384 26.91 -18.65 25.01
N GLU A 385 28.15 -19.03 25.18
CA GLU A 385 28.51 -20.30 25.84
C GLU A 385 29.46 -20.12 27.03
N SER A 386 30.28 -19.06 27.04
CA SER A 386 31.31 -18.95 28.10
C SER A 386 30.70 -18.64 29.47
N GLN A 387 31.20 -19.36 30.49
CA GLN A 387 30.95 -19.07 31.89
C GLN A 387 32.15 -18.29 32.53
N ASP A 388 33.28 -18.16 31.79
CA ASP A 388 34.47 -17.49 32.26
C ASP A 388 34.27 -15.96 32.27
N GLN A 389 34.39 -15.38 33.45
CA GLN A 389 34.22 -13.95 33.66
C GLN A 389 35.36 -13.12 33.02
N GLU A 390 36.59 -13.67 33.00
CA GLU A 390 37.74 -12.99 32.43
C GLU A 390 37.61 -12.84 30.89
N GLU A 391 37.15 -13.88 30.23
CA GLU A 391 36.84 -13.84 28.78
C GLU A 391 35.74 -12.82 28.46
N LYS A 392 34.66 -12.83 29.27
CA LYS A 392 33.57 -11.84 29.15
C LYS A 392 34.08 -10.43 29.34
N ASP A 393 34.88 -10.18 30.35
CA ASP A 393 35.44 -8.86 30.64
C ASP A 393 36.41 -8.40 29.53
N ALA A 394 37.19 -9.30 28.95
CA ALA A 394 38.05 -9.03 27.83
C ALA A 394 37.25 -8.66 26.56
N LEU A 395 36.15 -9.38 26.32
CA LEU A 395 35.21 -9.06 25.25
C LEU A 395 34.60 -7.67 25.47
N VAL A 396 34.06 -7.41 26.66
CA VAL A 396 33.45 -6.11 27.00
C VAL A 396 34.44 -4.96 26.82
N ARG A 397 35.68 -5.13 27.24
CA ARG A 397 36.72 -4.09 27.02
C ARG A 397 36.90 -3.76 25.54
N ARG A 398 36.99 -4.79 24.68
CA ARG A 398 37.12 -4.58 23.21
C ARG A 398 35.88 -3.92 22.62
N PHE A 399 34.71 -4.39 22.99
CA PHE A 399 33.42 -3.86 22.55
C PHE A 399 33.28 -2.39 22.96
N MET A 400 33.51 -2.09 24.24
CA MET A 400 33.38 -0.74 24.78
C MET A 400 34.44 0.25 24.26
N THR A 401 35.60 -0.25 23.82
CA THR A 401 36.56 0.60 23.11
C THR A 401 35.98 1.16 21.82
N GLN A 402 35.30 0.35 21.05
CA GLN A 402 34.63 0.79 19.80
C GLN A 402 33.44 1.70 20.11
N VAL A 403 32.60 1.36 21.10
CA VAL A 403 31.48 2.23 21.55
C VAL A 403 31.99 3.58 22.00
N LYS A 404 33.07 3.60 22.80
CA LYS A 404 33.71 4.83 23.27
C LYS A 404 34.20 5.67 22.10
N GLN A 405 34.83 5.07 21.12
CA GLN A 405 35.30 5.78 19.92
C GLN A 405 34.12 6.40 19.17
N ALA A 406 33.03 5.64 18.91
CA ALA A 406 31.85 6.16 18.24
C ALA A 406 31.20 7.33 18.98
N VAL A 407 31.13 7.26 20.32
CA VAL A 407 30.64 8.36 21.16
C VAL A 407 31.55 9.56 21.11
N GLN A 408 32.86 9.37 21.19
CA GLN A 408 33.86 10.47 21.13
C GLN A 408 33.88 11.16 19.78
N ASP A 409 33.80 10.40 18.68
CA ASP A 409 33.74 10.95 17.32
C ASP A 409 32.51 11.85 17.16
N PHE A 410 31.36 11.39 17.69
CA PHE A 410 30.14 12.18 17.70
C PHE A 410 30.30 13.44 18.55
N GLU A 411 30.78 13.32 19.81
CA GLU A 411 30.91 14.43 20.75
C GLU A 411 31.89 15.48 20.22
N THR A 412 32.99 15.06 19.57
CA THR A 412 33.97 15.95 18.94
C THR A 412 33.39 16.69 17.75
N LYS A 413 32.62 15.97 16.90
CA LYS A 413 32.06 16.56 15.67
C LYS A 413 30.91 17.52 15.93
N TYR A 414 30.07 17.23 16.91
CA TYR A 414 28.83 17.98 17.14
C TYR A 414 28.84 18.82 18.43
N GLU A 415 29.93 18.80 19.21
CA GLU A 415 30.07 19.48 20.49
C GLU A 415 28.94 19.19 21.48
N LYS A 416 28.30 18.01 21.34
CA LYS A 416 27.16 17.59 22.14
C LYS A 416 27.49 16.30 22.90
N ARG A 417 27.36 16.32 24.23
CA ARG A 417 27.66 15.16 25.07
C ARG A 417 26.55 14.10 25.06
N VAL A 418 26.95 12.86 24.95
CA VAL A 418 26.08 11.68 25.06
C VAL A 418 25.94 11.27 26.51
N ARG A 419 24.88 11.71 27.16
CA ARG A 419 24.65 11.42 28.61
C ARG A 419 24.00 10.09 28.87
N ASN A 420 23.10 9.64 28.02
CA ASN A 420 22.35 8.39 28.17
C ASN A 420 22.30 7.64 26.85
N ILE A 421 22.54 6.34 26.93
CA ILE A 421 22.39 5.41 25.82
C ILE A 421 21.33 4.37 26.21
N LYS A 422 20.31 4.21 25.39
CA LYS A 422 19.31 3.17 25.54
C LYS A 422 19.86 1.88 24.95
N VAL A 423 19.94 0.83 25.75
CA VAL A 423 20.50 -0.44 25.32
C VAL A 423 19.36 -1.38 24.95
N VAL A 424 19.52 -2.04 23.82
CA VAL A 424 18.67 -3.12 23.34
C VAL A 424 19.54 -4.36 23.17
N SER A 425 19.07 -5.50 23.65
CA SER A 425 19.86 -6.72 23.62
C SER A 425 19.01 -7.98 23.52
N ASN A 426 19.50 -8.98 22.80
CA ASN A 426 18.93 -10.33 22.77
C ASN A 426 19.61 -11.30 23.76
N LEU A 427 20.46 -10.77 24.64
CA LEU A 427 21.15 -11.57 25.65
C LEU A 427 20.32 -11.67 26.94
N PRO A 428 20.20 -12.85 27.56
CA PRO A 428 19.41 -13.01 28.78
C PRO A 428 19.99 -12.23 29.96
N ASN A 429 21.32 -12.21 30.14
CA ASN A 429 22.01 -11.61 31.30
C ASN A 429 22.63 -10.26 30.93
N VAL A 430 21.90 -9.42 30.21
CA VAL A 430 22.43 -8.13 29.73
C VAL A 430 22.79 -7.17 30.85
N ASP A 431 22.17 -7.26 32.02
CA ASP A 431 22.42 -6.35 33.16
C ASP A 431 23.85 -6.46 33.68
N ASP A 432 24.44 -7.65 33.64
CA ASP A 432 25.85 -7.88 34.03
C ASP A 432 26.79 -7.05 33.11
N TYR A 433 26.50 -7.04 31.81
CA TYR A 433 27.25 -6.25 30.82
C TYR A 433 27.03 -4.75 31.00
N LEU A 434 25.81 -4.31 31.33
CA LEU A 434 25.51 -2.89 31.57
C LEU A 434 26.34 -2.31 32.70
N SER A 435 26.58 -3.10 33.75
CA SER A 435 27.45 -2.71 34.90
C SER A 435 28.88 -2.44 34.42
N SER A 436 29.40 -3.28 33.53
CA SER A 436 30.73 -3.11 32.92
C SER A 436 30.78 -1.94 31.89
N PHE A 437 29.70 -1.69 31.16
CA PHE A 437 29.58 -0.53 30.26
C PHE A 437 29.64 0.79 31.03
N ARG A 438 28.91 0.89 32.15
CA ARG A 438 28.91 2.09 33.02
C ARG A 438 30.29 2.36 33.61
N LYS A 439 31.07 1.31 33.94
CA LYS A 439 32.44 1.46 34.40
C LYS A 439 33.39 1.94 33.30
N SER A 440 33.12 1.55 32.06
CA SER A 440 33.97 1.91 30.90
C SER A 440 33.75 3.34 30.39
N LEU A 441 32.51 3.86 30.53
CA LEU A 441 32.11 5.21 30.15
C LEU A 441 31.40 5.89 31.34
N VAL A 442 32.19 6.44 32.27
CA VAL A 442 31.68 6.94 33.56
C VAL A 442 30.67 8.08 33.43
N ASN A 443 30.77 8.89 32.35
CA ASN A 443 29.90 10.06 32.14
C ASN A 443 28.66 9.75 31.31
N THR A 444 28.45 8.47 30.90
CA THR A 444 27.35 8.02 30.06
C THR A 444 26.56 6.95 30.77
N GLY A 445 25.27 7.16 30.96
CA GLY A 445 24.34 6.17 31.50
C GLY A 445 23.97 5.13 30.42
N PHE A 446 23.97 3.86 30.79
CA PHE A 446 23.47 2.77 29.96
C PHE A 446 22.24 2.19 30.63
N ASN A 447 21.09 2.32 29.96
CA ASN A 447 19.81 1.87 30.49
C ASN A 447 19.15 0.93 29.52
N LEU A 448 18.70 -0.23 30.02
CA LEU A 448 17.94 -1.16 29.22
C LEU A 448 16.60 -0.51 28.80
N PHE A 449 16.28 -0.58 27.53
CA PHE A 449 15.06 -0.01 27.01
C PHE A 449 13.89 -0.98 27.19
N ASP A 450 12.81 -0.55 27.84
CA ASP A 450 11.56 -1.31 27.91
C ASP A 450 10.58 -0.81 26.83
N PRO A 451 10.31 -1.60 25.78
CA PRO A 451 9.40 -1.19 24.70
C PRO A 451 7.92 -1.22 25.09
N PHE A 452 7.58 -1.70 26.28
CA PHE A 452 6.21 -1.76 26.78
C PHE A 452 5.87 -0.68 27.81
N ASP A 453 6.84 0.15 28.17
CA ASP A 453 6.65 1.22 29.18
C ASP A 453 5.51 2.17 28.78
N GLY A 454 4.51 2.32 29.66
CA GLY A 454 3.33 3.15 29.41
C GLY A 454 2.29 2.58 28.43
N LEU A 455 2.51 1.41 27.85
CA LEU A 455 1.49 0.71 27.09
C LEU A 455 0.47 0.04 28.01
N LYS A 456 -0.79 0.10 27.62
CA LYS A 456 -1.82 -0.72 28.27
C LYS A 456 -1.71 -2.16 27.78
N ILE A 457 -1.40 -3.07 28.69
CA ILE A 457 -1.24 -4.47 28.39
C ILE A 457 -2.45 -5.23 28.95
N PRO A 458 -3.20 -5.97 28.13
CA PRO A 458 -4.24 -6.87 28.62
C PRO A 458 -3.66 -8.00 29.49
N GLN A 459 -4.34 -8.33 30.58
CA GLN A 459 -3.88 -9.35 31.55
C GLN A 459 -3.51 -10.69 30.90
N GLN A 460 -4.17 -11.05 29.79
CA GLN A 460 -3.88 -12.28 29.04
C GLN A 460 -2.52 -12.27 28.32
N LEU A 461 -1.93 -11.09 28.12
CA LEU A 461 -0.63 -10.91 27.46
C LEU A 461 0.49 -10.66 28.46
N GLU A 462 0.19 -10.28 29.69
CA GLU A 462 1.22 -10.00 30.72
C GLU A 462 2.18 -11.18 30.91
N ASN A 463 1.66 -12.39 31.01
CA ASN A 463 2.49 -13.58 31.18
C ASN A 463 3.40 -13.90 29.97
N LYS A 464 3.06 -13.39 28.79
CA LYS A 464 3.85 -13.63 27.57
C LYS A 464 5.02 -12.67 27.40
N ILE A 465 4.97 -11.55 28.10
CA ILE A 465 6.00 -10.50 28.07
C ILE A 465 6.74 -10.37 29.39
N THR A 466 6.44 -11.23 30.36
CA THR A 466 7.13 -11.30 31.65
C THR A 466 8.45 -12.05 31.49
N ILE A 467 9.43 -11.37 30.88
CA ILE A 467 10.82 -11.82 30.78
C ILE A 467 11.71 -10.73 31.36
N GLU A 468 12.88 -11.14 31.88
CA GLU A 468 13.84 -10.20 32.47
C GLU A 468 14.27 -9.12 31.47
N ASN A 469 14.58 -9.52 30.26
CA ASN A 469 15.03 -8.62 29.21
C ASN A 469 13.94 -8.30 28.19
N ARG A 470 13.06 -7.34 28.48
CA ARG A 470 12.00 -6.89 27.56
C ARG A 470 12.53 -6.12 26.36
N SER A 471 13.75 -5.58 26.44
CA SER A 471 14.35 -4.82 25.33
C SER A 471 14.45 -5.64 24.05
N TYR A 472 14.48 -6.95 24.18
CA TYR A 472 14.48 -7.92 23.10
C TYR A 472 13.31 -7.75 22.10
N PHE A 473 12.20 -7.18 22.54
CA PHE A 473 11.01 -6.98 21.70
C PHE A 473 10.93 -5.58 21.08
N SER A 474 11.97 -4.77 21.21
CA SER A 474 11.93 -3.37 20.78
C SER A 474 11.67 -3.20 19.28
N THR A 475 12.26 -4.05 18.45
CA THR A 475 12.07 -4.00 16.98
C THR A 475 10.63 -4.29 16.59
N VAL A 476 10.06 -5.39 17.08
CA VAL A 476 8.69 -5.79 16.72
C VAL A 476 7.65 -4.80 17.24
N VAL A 477 7.87 -4.23 18.43
CA VAL A 477 7.02 -3.16 18.97
C VAL A 477 7.15 -1.88 18.15
N GLY A 478 8.37 -1.50 17.77
CA GLY A 478 8.60 -0.36 16.89
C GLY A 478 7.94 -0.48 15.54
N LEU A 479 7.95 -1.68 14.95
CA LEU A 479 7.22 -1.98 13.72
C LEU A 479 5.70 -1.92 13.92
N ALA A 480 5.18 -2.36 15.06
CA ALA A 480 3.76 -2.32 15.37
C ALA A 480 3.23 -0.89 15.58
N PHE A 481 4.09 0.06 15.96
CA PHE A 481 3.75 1.48 16.02
C PHE A 481 3.70 2.15 14.64
N ARG A 482 4.27 1.51 13.61
CA ARG A 482 4.23 2.06 12.24
C ARG A 482 2.80 2.09 11.74
N LYS A 483 2.45 3.16 11.04
CA LYS A 483 1.15 3.32 10.39
C LYS A 483 1.35 3.78 8.96
N LEU A 484 0.52 3.26 8.07
CA LEU A 484 0.51 3.72 6.69
C LEU A 484 -0.26 5.04 6.63
N ASP A 485 0.46 6.16 6.66
CA ASP A 485 -0.14 7.49 6.59
C ASP A 485 -0.58 7.82 5.16
N VAL A 486 -1.76 7.34 4.79
CA VAL A 486 -2.33 7.52 3.45
C VAL A 486 -2.64 9.00 3.16
N PHE A 487 -3.00 9.79 4.17
CA PHE A 487 -3.46 11.18 4.00
C PHE A 487 -2.55 12.25 4.61
N GLY A 488 -1.39 11.87 5.17
CA GLY A 488 -0.49 12.80 5.87
C GLY A 488 -1.10 13.34 7.16
N TYR A 489 -1.90 12.52 7.84
CA TYR A 489 -2.57 12.90 9.09
C TYR A 489 -1.63 12.93 10.27
N TYR A 490 -0.63 12.03 10.28
CA TYR A 490 0.33 11.89 11.37
C TYR A 490 1.51 12.86 11.23
N LYS A 491 1.27 14.14 11.16
CA LYS A 491 2.32 15.19 11.01
C LYS A 491 3.33 15.28 12.18
N PHE A 492 3.04 14.62 13.28
CA PHE A 492 3.79 14.77 14.53
C PHE A 492 4.76 13.63 14.82
N VAL A 493 5.02 12.77 13.88
CA VAL A 493 5.93 11.67 14.08
C VAL A 493 7.28 12.07 13.51
N THR A 494 8.38 11.99 14.26
CA THR A 494 9.74 12.49 13.97
C THR A 494 10.24 12.31 12.51
N ALA A 495 11.23 13.09 12.11
CA ALA A 495 11.72 13.16 10.73
C ALA A 495 12.20 11.81 10.12
N VAL A 496 12.62 10.88 10.96
CA VAL A 496 13.09 9.53 10.53
C VAL A 496 11.97 8.50 10.49
N LYS A 497 10.72 8.93 10.41
CA LYS A 497 9.54 8.08 10.61
C LYS A 497 9.03 7.30 9.45
N ASN A 498 9.27 7.81 8.27
CA ASN A 498 8.58 7.34 7.07
C ASN A 498 9.45 6.44 6.21
N ILE A 499 10.55 5.91 6.79
CA ILE A 499 11.40 5.00 6.03
C ILE A 499 10.55 3.79 5.61
N ASN A 500 10.48 3.61 4.32
CA ASN A 500 9.82 2.49 3.73
C ASN A 500 10.53 2.15 2.42
N LEU A 501 11.24 1.06 2.41
CA LEU A 501 11.99 0.56 1.27
C LEU A 501 11.12 -0.29 0.32
N LEU A 502 9.81 -0.35 0.54
CA LEU A 502 8.94 -1.09 -0.36
C LEU A 502 8.85 -0.36 -1.72
N PRO A 503 9.14 -1.05 -2.83
CA PRO A 503 8.96 -0.49 -4.17
C PRO A 503 7.50 -0.12 -4.42
N ASN A 504 7.25 0.91 -5.24
CA ASN A 504 5.89 1.37 -5.61
C ASN A 504 5.00 1.86 -4.46
N ARG A 505 5.60 2.26 -3.32
CA ARG A 505 4.85 2.78 -2.16
C ARG A 505 3.90 3.93 -2.50
N GLU A 506 4.29 4.80 -3.43
CA GLU A 506 3.47 5.93 -3.85
C GLU A 506 2.22 5.49 -4.63
N GLY A 507 2.36 4.46 -5.47
CA GLY A 507 1.24 3.85 -6.18
C GLY A 507 0.21 3.24 -5.22
N MET A 508 0.66 2.52 -4.19
CA MET A 508 -0.23 1.96 -3.17
C MET A 508 -0.93 3.05 -2.35
N ILE A 509 -0.24 4.12 -1.99
CA ILE A 509 -0.83 5.27 -1.30
C ILE A 509 -1.87 5.94 -2.21
N LYS A 510 -1.58 6.14 -3.51
CA LYS A 510 -2.52 6.66 -4.49
C LYS A 510 -3.76 5.78 -4.61
N GLN A 511 -3.62 4.47 -4.76
CA GLN A 511 -4.75 3.53 -4.85
C GLN A 511 -5.63 3.56 -3.60
N LYS A 512 -5.03 3.54 -2.40
CA LYS A 512 -5.78 3.65 -1.14
C LYS A 512 -6.49 5.00 -1.01
N LYS A 513 -5.85 6.11 -1.43
CA LYS A 513 -6.50 7.43 -1.51
C LYS A 513 -7.70 7.42 -2.45
N MET A 514 -7.54 6.88 -3.64
CA MET A 514 -8.62 6.79 -4.63
C MET A 514 -9.77 5.94 -4.14
N LYS A 515 -9.50 4.79 -3.51
CA LYS A 515 -10.52 3.92 -2.92
C LYS A 515 -11.30 4.63 -1.80
N ALA A 516 -10.60 5.28 -0.88
CA ALA A 516 -11.25 6.05 0.20
C ALA A 516 -12.06 7.24 -0.33
N PHE A 517 -11.59 7.92 -1.39
CA PHE A 517 -12.34 8.98 -2.07
C PHE A 517 -13.58 8.46 -2.77
N SER A 518 -13.47 7.32 -3.47
CA SER A 518 -14.60 6.65 -4.13
C SER A 518 -15.69 6.26 -3.13
N ASP A 519 -15.32 5.63 -2.01
CA ASP A 519 -16.27 5.25 -0.96
C ASP A 519 -16.95 6.46 -0.30
N PHE A 520 -16.21 7.55 -0.13
CA PHE A 520 -16.77 8.80 0.42
C PHE A 520 -17.69 9.49 -0.59
N ALA A 521 -17.29 9.58 -1.87
CA ALA A 521 -18.09 10.17 -2.93
C ALA A 521 -19.40 9.38 -3.12
N TYR A 522 -19.35 8.08 -3.12
CA TYR A 522 -20.55 7.23 -3.19
C TYR A 522 -21.52 7.51 -2.04
N LYS A 523 -21.02 7.54 -0.79
CA LYS A 523 -21.86 7.87 0.38
C LYS A 523 -22.37 9.31 0.35
N GLY A 524 -21.58 10.23 -0.17
CA GLY A 524 -21.96 11.63 -0.37
C GLY A 524 -23.09 11.77 -1.39
N VAL A 525 -23.00 11.07 -2.51
CA VAL A 525 -24.05 11.04 -3.55
C VAL A 525 -25.33 10.41 -3.01
N VAL A 526 -25.24 9.27 -2.32
CA VAL A 526 -26.40 8.63 -1.69
C VAL A 526 -27.06 9.56 -0.66
N GLY A 527 -26.25 10.23 0.17
CA GLY A 527 -26.77 11.20 1.15
C GLY A 527 -27.40 12.43 0.51
N ALA A 528 -26.83 12.95 -0.59
CA ALA A 528 -27.38 14.08 -1.35
C ALA A 528 -28.72 13.69 -2.01
N VAL A 529 -28.79 12.52 -2.63
CA VAL A 529 -30.03 11.99 -3.21
C VAL A 529 -31.09 11.82 -2.14
N ALA A 530 -30.78 11.20 -1.00
CA ALA A 530 -31.70 11.07 0.11
C ALA A 530 -32.15 12.43 0.66
N GLY A 531 -31.24 13.41 0.76
CA GLY A 531 -31.55 14.79 1.15
C GLY A 531 -32.49 15.48 0.18
N ILE A 532 -32.29 15.33 -1.13
CA ILE A 532 -33.19 15.88 -2.17
C ILE A 532 -34.58 15.24 -2.04
N TYR A 533 -34.66 13.92 -1.86
CA TYR A 533 -35.95 13.25 -1.63
C TYR A 533 -36.66 13.75 -0.36
N LEU A 534 -35.93 13.95 0.73
CA LEU A 534 -36.51 14.50 1.95
C LEU A 534 -37.01 15.93 1.77
N ILE A 535 -36.28 16.78 1.05
CA ILE A 535 -36.71 18.15 0.72
C ILE A 535 -37.96 18.12 -0.18
N LEU A 536 -37.98 17.29 -1.20
CA LEU A 536 -39.15 17.12 -2.07
C LEU A 536 -40.35 16.58 -1.31
N PHE A 537 -40.14 15.64 -0.39
CA PHE A 537 -41.18 15.12 0.50
C PHE A 537 -41.72 16.23 1.44
N ALA A 538 -40.84 17.01 2.06
CA ALA A 538 -41.22 18.12 2.92
C ALA A 538 -41.99 19.22 2.16
N LEU A 539 -41.56 19.58 0.95
CA LEU A 539 -42.24 20.53 0.06
C LEU A 539 -43.60 19.99 -0.37
N SER A 540 -43.68 18.68 -0.68
CA SER A 540 -44.96 18.05 -1.01
C SER A 540 -45.93 18.06 0.18
N PHE A 541 -45.41 17.73 1.35
CA PHE A 541 -46.20 17.77 2.61
C PHE A 541 -46.68 19.20 2.95
N TRP A 542 -45.78 20.20 2.79
CA TRP A 542 -46.11 21.61 2.98
C TRP A 542 -47.19 22.07 1.98
N ASN A 543 -47.10 21.68 0.72
CA ASN A 543 -48.11 21.95 -0.29
C ASN A 543 -49.46 21.32 0.09
N ILE A 544 -49.47 20.05 0.50
CA ILE A 544 -50.67 19.36 0.94
C ILE A 544 -51.31 20.10 2.16
N TYR A 545 -50.46 20.47 3.12
CA TYR A 545 -50.93 21.20 4.32
C TYR A 545 -51.52 22.58 3.98
N THR A 546 -50.84 23.33 3.07
CA THR A 546 -51.35 24.64 2.66
C THR A 546 -52.61 24.53 1.78
N TYR A 547 -52.71 23.47 0.96
CA TYR A 547 -53.93 23.19 0.18
C TYR A 547 -55.10 22.76 1.10
N ASN A 548 -54.87 21.96 2.09
CA ASN A 548 -55.90 21.58 3.04
C ASN A 548 -56.41 22.78 3.89
N ASN A 549 -55.51 23.69 4.24
CA ASN A 549 -55.92 24.91 4.94
C ASN A 549 -56.69 25.89 4.03
N LYS A 550 -56.37 25.96 2.73
CA LYS A 550 -57.14 26.74 1.74
C LYS A 550 -58.51 26.11 1.47
N LEU A 551 -58.59 24.77 1.42
CA LEU A 551 -59.86 24.06 1.27
C LEU A 551 -60.84 24.34 2.40
N LYS A 552 -60.37 24.43 3.66
CA LYS A 552 -61.21 24.80 4.82
C LYS A 552 -61.83 26.20 4.72
N VAL A 553 -61.21 27.11 3.99
CA VAL A 553 -61.70 28.48 3.79
C VAL A 553 -62.75 28.54 2.67
N TYR A 554 -62.76 27.55 1.77
CA TYR A 554 -63.64 27.52 0.60
C TYR A 554 -64.82 26.56 0.75
N ASP A 555 -65.02 25.91 1.91
CA ASP A 555 -66.10 24.95 2.15
C ASP A 555 -67.52 25.52 1.93
N THR A 556 -67.68 26.83 1.95
CA THR A 556 -68.94 27.51 1.67
C THR A 556 -69.23 27.76 0.19
N VAL A 557 -68.22 27.66 -0.69
CA VAL A 557 -68.38 27.97 -2.14
C VAL A 557 -68.33 26.66 -2.98
N VAL A 558 -67.93 25.57 -2.38
CA VAL A 558 -67.64 24.30 -3.08
C VAL A 558 -68.88 23.47 -3.40
N ALA A 559 -69.98 23.68 -2.68
CA ALA A 559 -71.21 22.92 -2.92
C ALA A 559 -71.81 23.16 -4.32
N GLU A 560 -71.60 24.31 -4.93
CA GLU A 560 -72.08 24.61 -6.29
C GLU A 560 -71.12 24.17 -7.42
N HIS A 561 -69.85 24.01 -7.13
CA HIS A 561 -68.84 23.60 -8.15
C HIS A 561 -68.56 22.11 -8.21
N LEU A 562 -69.00 21.31 -7.26
CA LEU A 562 -68.73 19.86 -7.16
C LEU A 562 -69.31 19.06 -8.32
N ALA A 563 -70.42 19.51 -8.94
CA ALA A 563 -71.01 18.83 -10.08
C ALA A 563 -70.16 18.93 -11.39
N LYS A 564 -69.43 20.05 -11.55
CA LYS A 564 -68.52 20.27 -12.72
C LYS A 564 -67.13 19.73 -12.51
N GLN A 565 -66.66 19.51 -11.27
CA GLN A 565 -65.33 18.98 -10.98
C GLN A 565 -65.16 17.48 -11.28
N GLY A 566 -66.24 16.71 -11.31
CA GLY A 566 -66.18 15.28 -11.67
C GLY A 566 -65.68 15.03 -13.07
N GLU A 567 -65.94 15.91 -14.01
CA GLU A 567 -65.44 15.81 -15.38
C GLU A 567 -63.99 16.24 -15.54
N VAL A 568 -63.62 17.33 -14.80
CA VAL A 568 -62.25 17.86 -14.82
C VAL A 568 -61.27 16.91 -14.14
N ALA A 569 -61.70 16.20 -13.10
CA ALA A 569 -60.88 15.20 -12.42
C ALA A 569 -60.58 13.95 -13.27
N LYS A 570 -61.52 13.58 -14.16
CA LYS A 570 -61.28 12.47 -15.13
C LYS A 570 -60.21 12.85 -16.16
N PHE A 571 -60.31 14.08 -16.71
CA PHE A 571 -59.32 14.57 -17.69
C PHE A 571 -57.93 14.79 -17.08
N SER A 572 -57.82 15.28 -15.83
CA SER A 572 -56.54 15.49 -15.16
C SER A 572 -55.86 14.17 -14.79
N LYS A 573 -56.63 13.09 -14.55
CA LYS A 573 -56.12 11.76 -14.28
C LYS A 573 -55.54 11.10 -15.54
N GLU A 574 -56.17 11.36 -16.69
CA GLU A 574 -55.66 10.90 -18.00
C GLU A 574 -54.41 11.70 -18.42
N LEU A 575 -54.38 13.02 -18.21
CA LEU A 575 -53.23 13.86 -18.48
C LEU A 575 -52.02 13.48 -17.55
N LYS A 576 -52.28 13.15 -16.29
CA LYS A 576 -51.25 12.69 -15.36
C LYS A 576 -50.70 11.31 -15.72
N LYS A 577 -51.56 10.41 -16.23
CA LYS A 577 -51.11 9.13 -16.80
C LYS A 577 -50.24 9.34 -18.04
N MET A 578 -50.63 10.24 -18.94
CA MET A 578 -49.86 10.53 -20.14
C MET A 578 -48.52 11.24 -19.87
N THR A 579 -48.46 12.16 -18.90
CA THR A 579 -47.21 12.84 -18.52
C THR A 579 -46.27 11.92 -17.72
N THR A 580 -46.78 10.99 -16.91
CA THR A 580 -45.95 9.96 -16.30
C THR A 580 -45.39 8.95 -17.30
N THR A 581 -46.19 8.59 -18.32
CA THR A 581 -45.75 7.73 -19.41
C THR A 581 -44.70 8.42 -20.29
N LEU A 582 -44.85 9.72 -20.56
CA LEU A 582 -43.85 10.54 -21.30
C LEU A 582 -42.57 10.79 -20.50
N LYS A 583 -42.67 11.01 -19.18
CA LYS A 583 -41.48 11.12 -18.31
C LYS A 583 -40.76 9.78 -18.18
N LEU A 584 -41.50 8.68 -18.08
CA LEU A 584 -40.95 7.31 -18.09
C LEU A 584 -40.27 7.00 -19.43
N SER A 585 -40.91 7.38 -20.54
CA SER A 585 -40.36 7.20 -21.92
C SER A 585 -39.07 8.00 -22.12
N ASN A 586 -38.98 9.23 -21.60
CA ASN A 586 -37.77 10.05 -21.72
C ASN A 586 -36.66 9.64 -20.75
N SER A 587 -36.99 9.05 -19.59
CA SER A 587 -35.98 8.48 -18.67
C SER A 587 -35.40 7.15 -19.16
N LEU A 588 -36.12 6.49 -20.08
CA LEU A 588 -35.69 5.22 -20.71
C LEU A 588 -34.63 5.42 -21.83
N LYS A 589 -34.39 6.64 -22.28
CA LYS A 589 -33.38 6.96 -23.34
C LYS A 589 -31.94 7.07 -22.83
N SER A 590 -31.67 6.97 -21.56
CA SER A 590 -30.33 6.93 -21.02
C SER A 590 -29.88 5.47 -20.82
N ASN A 591 -28.59 5.20 -20.79
CA ASN A 591 -27.89 3.90 -20.71
C ASN A 591 -28.47 2.81 -19.78
N LYS A 592 -29.58 3.08 -19.08
CA LYS A 592 -30.28 2.13 -18.23
C LYS A 592 -30.94 0.98 -19.03
N ASP A 593 -31.33 1.24 -20.27
CA ASP A 593 -32.00 0.22 -21.11
C ASP A 593 -31.06 -0.97 -21.38
N LEU A 594 -29.79 -0.69 -21.63
CA LEU A 594 -28.79 -1.74 -21.82
C LEU A 594 -28.62 -2.60 -20.56
N SER A 595 -28.59 -1.96 -19.38
CA SER A 595 -28.46 -2.65 -18.09
C SER A 595 -29.64 -3.58 -17.83
N TYR A 596 -30.88 -3.10 -18.07
CA TYR A 596 -32.08 -3.92 -17.91
C TYR A 596 -32.13 -5.07 -18.92
N ARG A 597 -31.77 -4.83 -20.17
CA ARG A 597 -31.72 -5.89 -21.19
C ARG A 597 -30.67 -6.94 -20.86
N VAL A 598 -29.51 -6.52 -20.40
CA VAL A 598 -28.45 -7.44 -19.98
C VAL A 598 -28.91 -8.27 -18.79
N LEU A 599 -29.47 -7.64 -17.76
CA LEU A 599 -29.98 -8.35 -16.57
C LEU A 599 -31.14 -9.28 -16.91
N ALA A 600 -32.08 -8.84 -17.79
CA ALA A 600 -33.16 -9.68 -18.26
C ALA A 600 -32.65 -10.91 -19.05
N GLN A 601 -31.64 -10.73 -19.93
CA GLN A 601 -31.03 -11.86 -20.64
C GLN A 601 -30.29 -12.81 -19.70
N ILE A 602 -29.64 -12.28 -18.66
CA ILE A 602 -29.02 -13.10 -17.62
C ILE A 602 -30.05 -13.88 -16.85
N ALA A 603 -31.16 -13.24 -16.43
CA ALA A 603 -32.27 -13.92 -15.74
C ALA A 603 -32.87 -15.01 -16.57
N ASN A 604 -33.11 -14.76 -17.88
CA ASN A 604 -33.67 -15.73 -18.82
C ASN A 604 -32.65 -16.81 -19.28
N SER A 605 -31.46 -16.81 -18.76
CA SER A 605 -30.43 -17.81 -19.10
C SER A 605 -30.23 -18.83 -17.98
N VAL A 606 -30.94 -18.67 -16.86
CA VAL A 606 -30.79 -19.50 -15.67
C VAL A 606 -31.44 -20.89 -15.90
N PRO A 607 -30.69 -21.98 -15.83
CA PRO A 607 -31.28 -23.32 -15.83
C PRO A 607 -32.08 -23.60 -14.56
N ASN A 608 -33.06 -24.49 -14.62
CA ASN A 608 -33.95 -24.78 -13.48
C ASN A 608 -33.27 -25.26 -12.19
N ARG A 609 -32.01 -25.73 -12.30
CA ARG A 609 -31.22 -26.23 -11.16
C ARG A 609 -30.11 -25.30 -10.71
N VAL A 610 -30.15 -24.04 -11.14
CA VAL A 610 -29.21 -23.01 -10.79
C VAL A 610 -29.94 -21.90 -10.07
N LYS A 611 -29.40 -21.43 -8.95
CA LYS A 611 -29.92 -20.30 -8.19
C LYS A 611 -28.81 -19.26 -8.02
N PHE A 612 -29.10 -18.01 -8.33
CA PHE A 612 -28.18 -16.91 -8.11
C PHE A 612 -28.26 -16.39 -6.66
N ASP A 613 -27.10 -16.12 -6.07
CA ASP A 613 -26.97 -15.42 -4.79
C ASP A 613 -26.76 -13.92 -5.02
N SER A 614 -25.92 -13.54 -5.98
CA SER A 614 -25.75 -12.15 -6.40
C SER A 614 -25.46 -12.01 -7.89
N VAL A 615 -25.87 -10.87 -8.45
CA VAL A 615 -25.56 -10.43 -9.79
C VAL A 615 -25.09 -8.99 -9.68
N ASP A 616 -23.77 -8.79 -9.75
CA ASP A 616 -23.13 -7.50 -9.62
C ASP A 616 -22.73 -6.99 -11.01
N TYR A 617 -23.39 -5.93 -11.46
CA TYR A 617 -23.11 -5.28 -12.75
C TYR A 617 -22.38 -3.96 -12.53
N ASP A 618 -21.19 -3.79 -13.10
CA ASP A 618 -20.37 -2.59 -12.98
C ASP A 618 -20.93 -1.36 -13.72
N GLY A 619 -22.06 -1.52 -14.41
CA GLY A 619 -22.69 -0.47 -15.21
C GLY A 619 -21.93 -0.14 -16.49
N LYS A 620 -20.80 -0.80 -16.76
CA LYS A 620 -19.95 -0.57 -17.94
C LYS A 620 -19.95 -1.77 -18.88
N ARG A 621 -19.29 -2.84 -18.51
CA ARG A 621 -19.15 -4.00 -19.42
C ARG A 621 -18.99 -5.34 -18.69
N GLN A 622 -18.99 -5.36 -17.39
CA GLN A 622 -18.71 -6.58 -16.64
C GLN A 622 -19.82 -6.89 -15.63
N VAL A 623 -20.30 -8.11 -15.65
CA VAL A 623 -21.22 -8.66 -14.66
C VAL A 623 -20.55 -9.82 -13.95
N VAL A 624 -20.64 -9.82 -12.64
CA VAL A 624 -20.19 -10.93 -11.80
C VAL A 624 -21.42 -11.62 -11.24
N ILE A 625 -21.57 -12.91 -11.53
CA ILE A 625 -22.65 -13.73 -11.05
C ILE A 625 -22.11 -14.73 -10.05
N THR A 626 -22.67 -14.75 -8.84
CA THR A 626 -22.41 -15.80 -7.86
C THR A 626 -23.69 -16.57 -7.58
N GLY A 627 -23.57 -17.83 -7.31
CA GLY A 627 -24.75 -18.67 -7.06
C GLY A 627 -24.40 -20.12 -6.72
N ILE A 628 -25.43 -20.91 -6.64
CA ILE A 628 -25.36 -22.35 -6.36
C ILE A 628 -26.03 -23.14 -7.48
N ALA A 629 -25.50 -24.32 -7.79
CA ALA A 629 -26.00 -25.22 -8.82
C ALA A 629 -25.99 -26.69 -8.33
N ALA A 630 -26.86 -27.49 -8.87
CA ALA A 630 -26.95 -28.91 -8.48
C ALA A 630 -25.76 -29.74 -8.99
N GLY A 631 -25.09 -29.30 -10.07
CA GLY A 631 -23.94 -30.01 -10.64
C GLY A 631 -23.14 -29.17 -11.60
N ASP A 632 -21.95 -29.68 -12.00
CA ASP A 632 -21.02 -28.98 -12.90
C ASP A 632 -21.65 -28.78 -14.28
N ASN A 633 -22.46 -29.72 -14.75
CA ASN A 633 -23.17 -29.63 -16.02
C ASN A 633 -24.17 -28.46 -16.04
N ASP A 634 -24.83 -28.18 -14.91
CA ASP A 634 -25.79 -27.08 -14.80
C ASP A 634 -25.06 -25.73 -14.87
N ILE A 635 -23.83 -25.62 -14.29
CA ILE A 635 -22.96 -24.42 -14.39
C ILE A 635 -22.49 -24.23 -15.84
N LEU A 636 -22.07 -25.30 -16.50
CA LEU A 636 -21.65 -25.26 -17.88
C LEU A 636 -22.82 -24.90 -18.82
N GLN A 637 -24.01 -25.39 -18.52
CA GLN A 637 -25.24 -25.06 -19.25
C GLN A 637 -25.58 -23.57 -19.06
N LEU A 638 -25.47 -23.05 -17.85
CA LEU A 638 -25.62 -21.62 -17.59
C LEU A 638 -24.65 -20.79 -18.43
N ILE A 639 -23.36 -21.15 -18.46
CA ILE A 639 -22.34 -20.44 -19.25
C ILE A 639 -22.68 -20.48 -20.74
N ARG A 640 -23.08 -21.63 -21.29
CA ARG A 640 -23.48 -21.73 -22.68
C ARG A 640 -24.72 -20.90 -22.99
N ASN A 641 -25.72 -20.93 -22.09
CA ASN A 641 -26.94 -20.13 -22.24
C ASN A 641 -26.61 -18.63 -22.24
N LEU A 642 -25.68 -18.19 -21.37
CA LEU A 642 -25.22 -16.83 -21.33
C LEU A 642 -24.48 -16.47 -22.61
N GLN A 643 -23.54 -17.28 -23.08
CA GLN A 643 -22.78 -17.05 -24.31
C GLN A 643 -23.64 -17.01 -25.57
N SER A 644 -24.80 -17.66 -25.57
CA SER A 644 -25.74 -17.61 -26.70
C SER A 644 -26.54 -16.32 -26.80
N LYS A 645 -26.50 -15.45 -25.80
CA LYS A 645 -27.30 -14.22 -25.77
C LYS A 645 -26.64 -13.06 -26.54
N SER A 646 -27.48 -12.27 -27.22
CA SER A 646 -27.02 -11.22 -28.14
C SER A 646 -26.18 -10.12 -27.50
N TYR A 647 -26.46 -9.76 -26.24
CA TYR A 647 -25.74 -8.71 -25.51
C TYR A 647 -24.52 -9.21 -24.71
N ILE A 648 -24.26 -10.52 -24.72
CA ILE A 648 -23.12 -11.11 -23.99
C ILE A 648 -21.99 -11.39 -24.97
N ALA A 649 -20.80 -10.86 -24.68
CA ALA A 649 -19.59 -11.08 -25.45
C ALA A 649 -18.87 -12.37 -25.04
N GLN A 650 -18.80 -12.60 -23.75
CA GLN A 650 -18.09 -13.74 -23.16
C GLN A 650 -18.64 -14.03 -21.77
N ALA A 651 -18.78 -15.30 -21.42
CA ALA A 651 -19.03 -15.75 -20.05
C ALA A 651 -17.99 -16.82 -19.70
N SER A 652 -17.37 -16.71 -18.54
CA SER A 652 -16.32 -17.62 -18.08
C SER A 652 -16.48 -17.92 -16.59
N LEU A 653 -16.19 -19.16 -16.23
CA LEU A 653 -16.16 -19.59 -14.84
C LEU A 653 -14.90 -19.04 -14.16
N SER A 654 -15.06 -18.34 -13.05
CA SER A 654 -13.96 -17.80 -12.28
C SER A 654 -13.54 -18.71 -11.13
N SER A 655 -14.50 -19.25 -10.41
CA SER A 655 -14.23 -20.19 -9.32
C SER A 655 -15.43 -21.09 -9.04
N MET A 656 -15.14 -22.29 -8.55
CA MET A 656 -16.11 -23.18 -7.93
C MET A 656 -15.74 -23.39 -6.46
N LYS A 657 -16.71 -23.41 -5.59
CA LYS A 657 -16.54 -23.71 -4.17
C LYS A 657 -17.09 -25.09 -3.84
N MET A 658 -16.54 -25.71 -2.81
CA MET A 658 -17.01 -27.00 -2.30
C MET A 658 -18.53 -26.99 -2.03
N PRO A 659 -19.20 -28.17 -2.15
CA PRO A 659 -20.64 -28.24 -2.00
C PRO A 659 -21.12 -27.74 -0.65
N ARG A 660 -22.15 -26.91 -0.63
CA ARG A 660 -22.90 -26.53 0.57
C ARG A 660 -24.10 -27.44 0.69
N VAL A 661 -24.22 -28.12 1.82
CA VAL A 661 -25.42 -28.90 2.16
C VAL A 661 -26.50 -27.91 2.58
N GLN A 662 -27.59 -27.81 1.81
CA GLN A 662 -28.84 -27.18 2.27
C GLN A 662 -29.77 -28.27 2.82
N ALA A 663 -30.52 -27.94 3.88
CA ALA A 663 -31.44 -28.84 4.50
C ALA A 663 -32.48 -29.39 3.46
N GLY A 664 -32.34 -30.66 3.08
CA GLY A 664 -33.15 -31.34 2.06
C GLY A 664 -32.26 -31.96 0.99
N ASP A 665 -31.44 -32.93 1.33
CA ASP A 665 -30.75 -33.96 0.52
C ASP A 665 -30.14 -33.61 -0.87
N GLN A 666 -30.08 -32.36 -1.30
CA GLN A 666 -29.37 -31.98 -2.53
C GLN A 666 -28.08 -31.21 -2.22
N VAL A 667 -26.96 -31.83 -2.60
CA VAL A 667 -25.63 -31.19 -2.50
C VAL A 667 -25.52 -30.15 -3.60
N MET A 668 -25.47 -28.87 -3.22
CA MET A 668 -25.32 -27.74 -4.16
C MET A 668 -23.89 -27.22 -4.19
N LYS A 669 -23.34 -26.95 -5.37
CA LYS A 669 -22.01 -26.39 -5.58
C LYS A 669 -22.09 -24.89 -5.78
N GLY A 670 -21.28 -24.12 -5.05
CA GLY A 670 -21.16 -22.68 -5.24
C GLY A 670 -20.29 -22.35 -6.47
N PHE A 671 -20.70 -21.36 -7.25
CA PHE A 671 -19.94 -20.92 -8.42
C PHE A 671 -19.83 -19.39 -8.49
N LYS A 672 -18.81 -18.93 -9.23
CA LYS A 672 -18.64 -17.53 -9.62
C LYS A 672 -18.34 -17.46 -11.11
N VAL A 673 -19.17 -16.74 -11.84
CA VAL A 673 -19.07 -16.56 -13.30
C VAL A 673 -18.86 -15.07 -13.61
N PHE A 674 -17.88 -14.79 -14.44
CA PHE A 674 -17.68 -13.46 -15.04
C PHE A 674 -18.33 -13.41 -16.42
N VAL A 675 -19.13 -12.38 -16.64
CA VAL A 675 -19.81 -12.14 -17.89
C VAL A 675 -19.38 -10.80 -18.44
N LYS A 676 -18.88 -10.78 -19.67
CA LYS A 676 -18.51 -9.56 -20.38
C LYS A 676 -19.64 -9.21 -21.37
N VAL A 677 -20.14 -7.98 -21.27
CA VAL A 677 -21.22 -7.46 -22.10
C VAL A 677 -20.63 -6.90 -23.40
N LYS A 678 -21.33 -7.11 -24.54
CA LYS A 678 -21.02 -6.45 -25.82
C LYS A 678 -21.30 -4.96 -25.69
N GLY A 679 -20.34 -4.13 -26.04
CA GLY A 679 -20.46 -2.68 -26.01
C GLY A 679 -21.18 -2.11 -27.20
#